data_ee4f090f87f669ee376edd3dd6545839
#
_entry.id   ee4f090f87f669ee376edd3dd6545839
#
_cell.length_a   1.000
_cell.length_b   1.000
_cell.length_c   1.000
_cell.angle_alpha   90.00
_cell.angle_beta   90.00
_cell.angle_gamma   90.00
#
_symmetry.space_group_name_H-M   'P 1'
#
loop_
_entity.id
_entity.type
_entity.pdbx_description
1 polymer ?
#
loop_
_entity_poly.entity_id
_entity_poly.type
_entity_poly.pdbx_seq_one_letter_code
_entity_poly.pdbx_strand_id
1 'polypeptide(L)'
;INIGYIASYCKKRFGLKVEITLFKYHEELEEAILESPPDILGLSNYCWCQNLSQEMFKVFSEKNPNGLRIWGGPNFPLDIPSQTKFFKDFRYFDIYVPIDGEVGFSNIVEKSLTVNDTNIRNTVLKDSIDGCVVRNLDGKLLYTFDSTRIKNLDEIPSPYLTGLLDKFFDDKLVPMLQTNRGCPFSCSFCTDGRDAVNQVNRFSKVRVKEEMDYIATHVKKNVHSLFISDLNFGMIPGDIETCNVITDIQKKYGGYPLKILSTTGKNKKEQVIESIKSLHGSLALSMSVQSLDENVLKNIKRDNISADQMLALAPTIKESNLDTTAEIIVGLPSETYDSHLDTIRKLIDAKLDDVIIYTCMLLPGSEMATPEEQSKWKFQTKYRILPMDYAKLHSGKNICETEKVVVGSKDLSFDDYVALRMIAFTLWMTNRGLLYSALLKFLRELQVDVAGLFFQMVERRDDAPEVIKNVYESFKQATIDELYDSPEEILAKIQDDKFYQDIINEKTALNVIRYHHAVVLSKCMDEWTSYALTIARDLIQENGILNKKTEQQFSDIENYCKGRSHNPLGKDRMLTNPEFVFHYDIEKWLSDPTDTLLLENCKMNKPIIEKFVLTDGQFHLIDDNINFFGNSAVGYTKALKLVPSHMFWRKPISKVSGSTQINDHTEWLEYTQLV
;
A
#
# COMPACT_ATOMS: atom_id res chain seq x y z
N ILE A 1 9.98 -7.68 -12.48
CA ILE A 1 10.62 -9.02 -12.42
C ILE A 1 9.94 -10.02 -13.35
N ASN A 2 8.59 -10.09 -13.43
CA ASN A 2 7.87 -11.13 -14.18
C ASN A 2 8.21 -11.15 -15.68
N ILE A 3 8.25 -9.98 -16.36
CA ILE A 3 8.67 -9.93 -17.77
C ILE A 3 10.14 -10.37 -17.95
N GLY A 4 10.99 -10.15 -16.95
CA GLY A 4 12.37 -10.65 -16.94
C GLY A 4 12.43 -12.17 -16.91
N TYR A 5 11.59 -12.84 -16.12
CA TYR A 5 11.49 -14.30 -16.10
C TYR A 5 11.01 -14.86 -17.45
N ILE A 6 9.99 -14.25 -18.06
CA ILE A 6 9.52 -14.63 -19.40
C ILE A 6 10.64 -14.49 -20.43
N ALA A 7 11.35 -13.37 -20.42
CA ALA A 7 12.47 -13.10 -21.32
C ALA A 7 13.61 -14.11 -21.14
N SER A 8 14.03 -14.35 -19.90
CA SER A 8 15.11 -15.31 -19.60
C SER A 8 14.74 -16.74 -20.00
N TYR A 9 13.48 -17.14 -19.82
CA TYR A 9 12.97 -18.43 -20.22
C TYR A 9 12.94 -18.58 -21.76
N CYS A 10 12.51 -17.56 -22.50
CA CYS A 10 12.57 -17.52 -23.96
C CYS A 10 14.01 -17.58 -24.47
N LYS A 11 14.94 -16.83 -23.86
CA LYS A 11 16.37 -16.90 -24.21
C LYS A 11 16.94 -18.30 -23.97
N LYS A 12 16.55 -18.98 -22.88
CA LYS A 12 16.95 -20.39 -22.64
C LYS A 12 16.44 -21.33 -23.72
N ARG A 13 15.16 -21.17 -24.16
CA ARG A 13 14.57 -22.06 -25.20
C ARG A 13 15.10 -21.80 -26.60
N PHE A 14 15.32 -20.57 -26.99
CA PHE A 14 15.52 -20.17 -28.39
C PHE A 14 16.90 -19.58 -28.68
N GLY A 15 17.68 -19.22 -27.67
CA GLY A 15 19.05 -18.71 -27.80
C GLY A 15 19.09 -17.45 -28.66
N LEU A 16 19.98 -17.49 -29.67
CA LEU A 16 20.19 -16.38 -30.62
C LEU A 16 19.10 -16.24 -31.69
N LYS A 17 18.10 -17.13 -31.72
CA LYS A 17 16.97 -17.03 -32.66
C LYS A 17 16.00 -15.90 -32.30
N VAL A 18 16.11 -15.34 -31.08
CA VAL A 18 15.27 -14.26 -30.59
C VAL A 18 16.11 -13.14 -30.02
N GLU A 19 15.75 -11.92 -30.36
CA GLU A 19 16.22 -10.72 -29.70
C GLU A 19 15.11 -10.20 -28.81
N ILE A 20 15.42 -9.87 -27.53
CA ILE A 20 14.43 -9.45 -26.56
C ILE A 20 14.93 -8.18 -25.87
N THR A 21 14.14 -7.12 -25.94
CA THR A 21 14.38 -5.88 -25.22
C THR A 21 13.27 -5.67 -24.20
N LEU A 22 13.64 -5.33 -22.97
CA LEU A 22 12.73 -5.07 -21.87
C LEU A 22 12.60 -3.56 -21.67
N PHE A 23 11.40 -3.10 -21.30
CA PHE A 23 11.12 -1.70 -21.00
C PHE A 23 10.38 -1.58 -19.66
N LYS A 24 10.68 -0.54 -18.91
CA LYS A 24 9.95 -0.15 -17.69
C LYS A 24 9.27 1.21 -17.88
N TYR A 25 9.92 2.11 -18.59
CA TYR A 25 9.44 3.46 -18.89
C TYR A 25 8.66 3.45 -20.20
N HIS A 26 7.47 4.05 -20.16
CA HIS A 26 6.56 4.02 -21.31
C HIS A 26 7.07 4.90 -22.47
N GLU A 27 7.78 5.96 -22.16
CA GLU A 27 8.39 6.86 -23.16
C GLU A 27 9.42 6.10 -24.00
N GLU A 28 10.33 5.36 -23.36
CA GLU A 28 11.33 4.54 -24.07
C GLU A 28 10.67 3.46 -24.93
N LEU A 29 9.59 2.85 -24.43
CA LEU A 29 8.84 1.84 -25.18
C LEU A 29 8.15 2.46 -26.41
N GLU A 30 7.49 3.61 -26.25
CA GLU A 30 6.83 4.31 -27.35
C GLU A 30 7.83 4.72 -28.44
N GLU A 31 8.98 5.28 -28.04
CA GLU A 31 10.07 5.66 -28.94
C GLU A 31 10.59 4.42 -29.73
N ALA A 32 10.86 3.33 -29.04
CA ALA A 32 11.31 2.08 -29.68
C ALA A 32 10.28 1.51 -30.68
N ILE A 33 8.98 1.58 -30.37
CA ILE A 33 7.90 1.18 -31.30
C ILE A 33 7.86 2.10 -32.52
N LEU A 34 8.05 3.38 -32.34
CA LEU A 34 7.99 4.36 -33.42
C LEU A 34 9.19 4.24 -34.36
N GLU A 35 10.39 3.95 -33.84
CA GLU A 35 11.63 3.86 -34.62
C GLU A 35 11.83 2.50 -35.28
N SER A 36 11.62 1.43 -34.52
CA SER A 36 11.88 0.05 -34.96
C SER A 36 10.87 -0.93 -34.33
N PRO A 37 9.64 -1.00 -34.87
CA PRO A 37 8.60 -1.82 -34.29
C PRO A 37 8.99 -3.31 -34.32
N PRO A 38 8.85 -4.04 -33.18
CA PRO A 38 9.21 -5.46 -33.10
C PRO A 38 8.23 -6.36 -33.88
N ASP A 39 8.56 -7.64 -34.04
CA ASP A 39 7.62 -8.65 -34.55
C ASP A 39 6.54 -9.00 -33.52
N ILE A 40 6.90 -8.95 -32.25
CA ILE A 40 6.03 -9.30 -31.12
C ILE A 40 6.15 -8.23 -30.04
N LEU A 41 5.02 -7.61 -29.69
CA LEU A 41 4.90 -6.74 -28.51
C LEU A 41 4.16 -7.47 -27.40
N GLY A 42 4.84 -7.70 -26.26
CA GLY A 42 4.27 -8.28 -25.04
C GLY A 42 4.15 -7.26 -23.94
N LEU A 43 2.95 -7.06 -23.38
CA LEU A 43 2.67 -6.11 -22.29
C LEU A 43 2.05 -6.81 -21.09
N SER A 44 2.28 -6.24 -19.89
CA SER A 44 1.65 -6.69 -18.65
C SER A 44 0.24 -6.11 -18.51
N ASN A 45 -0.68 -6.88 -17.91
CA ASN A 45 -2.03 -6.41 -17.56
C ASN A 45 -2.24 -6.43 -16.05
N TYR A 46 -2.09 -5.27 -15.46
CA TYR A 46 -2.47 -4.95 -14.08
C TYR A 46 -3.42 -3.73 -14.11
N CYS A 47 -4.18 -3.52 -13.04
CA CYS A 47 -5.09 -2.37 -12.96
C CYS A 47 -4.39 -1.02 -13.14
N TRP A 48 -3.09 -0.93 -12.79
CA TRP A 48 -2.26 0.29 -12.92
C TRP A 48 -1.57 0.48 -14.28
N CYS A 49 -1.85 -0.33 -15.30
CA CYS A 49 -1.26 -0.19 -16.63
C CYS A 49 -2.17 -0.70 -17.77
N GLN A 50 -3.46 -0.89 -17.51
CA GLN A 50 -4.41 -1.45 -18.48
C GLN A 50 -4.66 -0.53 -19.66
N ASN A 51 -4.98 0.74 -19.40
CA ASN A 51 -5.29 1.71 -20.43
C ASN A 51 -4.04 2.12 -21.21
N LEU A 52 -2.91 2.28 -20.53
CA LEU A 52 -1.62 2.53 -21.15
C LEU A 52 -1.24 1.40 -22.13
N SER A 53 -1.40 0.15 -21.69
CA SER A 53 -1.12 -1.01 -22.55
C SER A 53 -1.97 -1.03 -23.81
N GLN A 54 -3.25 -0.68 -23.72
CA GLN A 54 -4.14 -0.62 -24.89
C GLN A 54 -3.70 0.46 -25.88
N GLU A 55 -3.30 1.62 -25.41
CA GLU A 55 -2.81 2.68 -26.28
C GLU A 55 -1.46 2.31 -26.93
N MET A 56 -0.55 1.64 -26.19
CA MET A 56 0.69 1.15 -26.75
C MET A 56 0.45 0.08 -27.82
N PHE A 57 -0.51 -0.84 -27.64
CA PHE A 57 -0.91 -1.78 -28.68
C PHE A 57 -1.50 -1.08 -29.92
N LYS A 58 -2.23 0.01 -29.71
CA LYS A 58 -2.75 0.82 -30.82
C LYS A 58 -1.60 1.46 -31.61
N VAL A 59 -0.67 2.14 -30.94
CA VAL A 59 0.52 2.75 -31.58
C VAL A 59 1.30 1.68 -32.34
N PHE A 60 1.55 0.52 -31.72
CA PHE A 60 2.23 -0.59 -32.37
C PHE A 60 1.49 -1.12 -33.60
N SER A 61 0.14 -1.27 -33.51
CA SER A 61 -0.66 -1.78 -34.65
C SER A 61 -0.65 -0.85 -35.86
N GLU A 62 -0.46 0.45 -35.64
CA GLU A 62 -0.32 1.45 -36.71
C GLU A 62 1.05 1.36 -37.39
N LYS A 63 2.09 0.98 -36.66
CA LYS A 63 3.48 0.86 -37.17
C LYS A 63 3.77 -0.52 -37.74
N ASN A 64 3.31 -1.59 -37.09
CA ASN A 64 3.46 -2.98 -37.56
C ASN A 64 2.12 -3.74 -37.49
N PRO A 65 1.24 -3.59 -38.47
CA PRO A 65 -0.06 -4.30 -38.51
C PRO A 65 0.07 -5.83 -38.58
N ASN A 66 1.22 -6.35 -39.03
CA ASN A 66 1.52 -7.77 -39.15
C ASN A 66 2.17 -8.37 -37.89
N GLY A 67 2.55 -7.52 -36.91
CA GLY A 67 3.12 -7.94 -35.66
C GLY A 67 2.08 -8.45 -34.67
N LEU A 68 2.49 -9.34 -33.75
CA LEU A 68 1.66 -9.90 -32.70
C LEU A 68 1.60 -9.00 -31.48
N ARG A 69 0.42 -8.92 -30.87
CA ARG A 69 0.14 -8.15 -29.67
C ARG A 69 -0.32 -9.10 -28.56
N ILE A 70 0.53 -9.28 -27.57
CA ILE A 70 0.34 -10.26 -26.50
C ILE A 70 0.15 -9.53 -25.18
N TRP A 71 -0.94 -9.81 -24.51
CA TRP A 71 -1.23 -9.29 -23.19
C TRP A 71 -1.21 -10.41 -22.16
N GLY A 72 -0.73 -10.14 -20.94
CA GLY A 72 -0.69 -11.14 -19.87
C GLY A 72 -0.68 -10.52 -18.50
N GLY A 73 -1.13 -11.27 -17.53
CA GLY A 73 -1.18 -10.83 -16.13
C GLY A 73 -2.50 -11.17 -15.43
N PRO A 74 -2.65 -10.79 -14.16
CA PRO A 74 -3.77 -11.22 -13.33
C PRO A 74 -5.08 -10.48 -13.62
N ASN A 75 -5.05 -9.35 -14.30
CA ASN A 75 -6.22 -8.49 -14.54
C ASN A 75 -7.08 -9.01 -15.70
N PHE A 76 -7.55 -10.26 -15.59
CA PHE A 76 -8.28 -10.96 -16.65
C PHE A 76 -9.48 -11.71 -16.07
N PRO A 77 -10.69 -11.56 -16.66
CA PRO A 77 -11.90 -12.19 -16.15
C PRO A 77 -11.81 -13.71 -16.04
N LEU A 78 -12.53 -14.29 -15.09
CA LEU A 78 -12.49 -15.73 -14.82
C LEU A 78 -13.45 -16.54 -15.73
N ASP A 79 -14.61 -15.97 -16.06
CA ASP A 79 -15.64 -16.64 -16.81
C ASP A 79 -15.58 -16.32 -18.32
N ILE A 80 -15.97 -17.27 -19.16
CA ILE A 80 -15.89 -17.15 -20.63
C ILE A 80 -16.75 -15.98 -21.18
N PRO A 81 -17.97 -15.71 -20.72
CA PRO A 81 -18.73 -14.54 -21.15
C PRO A 81 -18.01 -13.22 -20.89
N SER A 82 -17.45 -13.04 -19.68
CA SER A 82 -16.68 -11.84 -19.32
C SER A 82 -15.38 -11.74 -20.11
N GLN A 83 -14.70 -12.87 -20.36
CA GLN A 83 -13.52 -12.90 -21.25
C GLN A 83 -13.87 -12.48 -22.68
N THR A 84 -15.02 -12.96 -23.21
CA THR A 84 -15.50 -12.57 -24.53
C THR A 84 -15.79 -11.07 -24.58
N LYS A 85 -16.42 -10.51 -23.54
CA LYS A 85 -16.63 -9.07 -23.43
C LYS A 85 -15.30 -8.32 -23.34
N PHE A 86 -14.35 -8.80 -22.54
CA PHE A 86 -13.01 -8.21 -22.40
C PHE A 86 -12.29 -8.08 -23.74
N PHE A 87 -12.30 -9.12 -24.58
CA PHE A 87 -11.73 -9.07 -25.92
C PHE A 87 -12.48 -8.13 -26.91
N LYS A 88 -13.75 -7.83 -26.64
CA LYS A 88 -14.52 -6.84 -27.42
C LYS A 88 -14.22 -5.42 -26.98
N ASP A 89 -14.10 -5.20 -25.67
CA ASP A 89 -13.83 -3.89 -25.09
C ASP A 89 -12.39 -3.44 -25.39
N PHE A 90 -11.43 -4.37 -25.31
CA PHE A 90 -10.02 -4.14 -25.58
C PHE A 90 -9.62 -4.74 -26.92
N ARG A 91 -9.59 -3.91 -28.00
CA ARG A 91 -9.51 -4.40 -29.37
C ARG A 91 -8.08 -4.57 -29.89
N TYR A 92 -7.09 -3.96 -29.26
CA TYR A 92 -5.77 -3.80 -29.84
C TYR A 92 -4.78 -4.90 -29.50
N PHE A 93 -5.16 -5.96 -28.78
CA PHE A 93 -4.33 -7.13 -28.55
C PHE A 93 -4.92 -8.38 -29.22
N ASP A 94 -4.11 -9.40 -29.47
CA ASP A 94 -4.49 -10.62 -30.21
C ASP A 94 -4.57 -11.86 -29.31
N ILE A 95 -3.64 -12.00 -28.35
CA ILE A 95 -3.48 -13.17 -27.50
C ILE A 95 -3.38 -12.73 -26.04
N TYR A 96 -4.04 -13.48 -25.15
CA TYR A 96 -3.91 -13.29 -23.70
C TYR A 96 -3.23 -14.51 -23.05
N VAL A 97 -2.27 -14.25 -22.15
CA VAL A 97 -1.59 -15.28 -21.35
C VAL A 97 -2.06 -15.13 -19.87
N PRO A 98 -2.98 -16.00 -19.39
CA PRO A 98 -3.78 -15.71 -18.19
C PRO A 98 -3.16 -16.10 -16.84
N ILE A 99 -2.04 -16.85 -16.80
CA ILE A 99 -1.43 -17.35 -15.55
C ILE A 99 0.07 -17.04 -15.58
N ASP A 100 0.93 -18.03 -15.34
CA ASP A 100 2.39 -17.88 -15.44
C ASP A 100 2.78 -17.70 -16.92
N GLY A 101 3.54 -16.67 -17.22
CA GLY A 101 3.77 -16.26 -18.62
C GLY A 101 4.83 -17.08 -19.37
N GLU A 102 5.71 -17.78 -18.69
CA GLU A 102 6.92 -18.39 -19.27
C GLU A 102 6.59 -19.40 -20.35
N VAL A 103 5.70 -20.35 -20.06
CA VAL A 103 5.33 -21.42 -20.99
C VAL A 103 4.47 -20.86 -22.12
N GLY A 104 3.35 -20.20 -21.80
CA GLY A 104 2.42 -19.68 -22.80
C GLY A 104 3.09 -18.71 -23.77
N PHE A 105 3.85 -17.73 -23.25
CA PHE A 105 4.54 -16.76 -24.11
C PHE A 105 5.61 -17.44 -24.98
N SER A 106 6.38 -18.38 -24.43
CA SER A 106 7.40 -19.09 -25.22
C SER A 106 6.78 -19.98 -26.30
N ASN A 107 5.58 -20.55 -26.09
CA ASN A 107 4.86 -21.30 -27.13
C ASN A 107 4.41 -20.40 -28.29
N ILE A 108 4.02 -19.14 -27.98
CA ILE A 108 3.75 -18.14 -29.02
C ILE A 108 5.02 -17.86 -29.84
N VAL A 109 6.16 -17.64 -29.18
CA VAL A 109 7.45 -17.41 -29.84
C VAL A 109 7.84 -18.60 -30.69
N GLU A 110 7.72 -19.82 -30.17
CA GLU A 110 8.04 -21.07 -30.94
C GLU A 110 7.23 -21.15 -32.25
N LYS A 111 5.89 -20.91 -32.12
CA LYS A 111 5.02 -20.90 -33.30
C LYS A 111 5.39 -19.80 -34.28
N SER A 112 5.77 -18.63 -33.79
CA SER A 112 6.22 -17.51 -34.61
C SER A 112 7.50 -17.80 -35.38
N LEU A 113 8.45 -18.52 -34.78
CA LEU A 113 9.71 -18.94 -35.42
C LEU A 113 9.54 -19.97 -36.55
N THR A 114 8.37 -20.62 -36.64
CA THR A 114 8.08 -21.56 -37.75
C THR A 114 7.48 -20.86 -38.96
N VAL A 115 7.18 -19.55 -38.85
CA VAL A 115 6.56 -18.78 -39.93
C VAL A 115 7.62 -18.27 -40.88
N ASN A 116 7.49 -18.61 -42.17
CA ASN A 116 8.37 -18.12 -43.24
C ASN A 116 7.80 -16.88 -43.97
N ASP A 117 6.71 -16.31 -43.45
CA ASP A 117 6.01 -15.15 -44.00
C ASP A 117 6.28 -13.90 -43.15
N THR A 118 6.28 -12.72 -43.78
CA THR A 118 6.35 -11.42 -43.10
C THR A 118 5.11 -11.13 -42.27
N ASN A 119 4.00 -11.85 -42.45
CA ASN A 119 2.77 -11.73 -41.71
C ASN A 119 2.64 -12.81 -40.63
N ILE A 120 3.45 -12.66 -39.57
CA ILE A 120 3.47 -13.57 -38.42
C ILE A 120 2.06 -13.68 -37.81
N ARG A 121 1.38 -12.56 -37.68
CA ARG A 121 0.05 -12.45 -37.06
C ARG A 121 -0.96 -13.38 -37.73
N ASN A 122 -1.09 -13.33 -39.04
CA ASN A 122 -2.06 -14.13 -39.78
C ASN A 122 -1.82 -15.65 -39.65
N THR A 123 -0.58 -16.07 -39.51
CA THR A 123 -0.24 -17.47 -39.37
C THR A 123 -0.41 -17.97 -37.94
N VAL A 124 0.03 -17.19 -36.96
CA VAL A 124 -0.02 -17.60 -35.55
C VAL A 124 -1.47 -17.64 -35.02
N LEU A 125 -2.34 -16.74 -35.48
CA LEU A 125 -3.73 -16.65 -35.00
C LEU A 125 -4.71 -17.68 -35.62
N LYS A 126 -4.25 -18.57 -36.52
CA LYS A 126 -5.13 -19.61 -37.11
C LYS A 126 -5.57 -20.67 -36.11
N ASP A 127 -4.69 -21.04 -35.19
CA ASP A 127 -4.90 -22.14 -34.27
C ASP A 127 -4.73 -21.73 -32.80
N SER A 128 -5.23 -22.56 -31.90
CA SER A 128 -4.98 -22.42 -30.47
C SER A 128 -3.49 -22.57 -30.13
N ILE A 129 -3.10 -22.03 -28.98
CA ILE A 129 -1.73 -22.11 -28.43
C ILE A 129 -1.85 -22.47 -26.96
N ASP A 130 -1.11 -23.50 -26.53
CA ASP A 130 -1.15 -23.97 -25.15
C ASP A 130 -0.77 -22.86 -24.16
N GLY A 131 -1.61 -22.69 -23.14
CA GLY A 131 -1.45 -21.67 -22.12
C GLY A 131 -1.97 -20.29 -22.52
N CYS A 132 -2.72 -20.18 -23.64
CA CYS A 132 -3.17 -18.92 -24.18
C CYS A 132 -4.66 -18.90 -24.51
N VAL A 133 -5.23 -17.70 -24.52
CA VAL A 133 -6.50 -17.40 -25.16
C VAL A 133 -6.21 -16.59 -26.42
N VAL A 134 -6.48 -17.17 -27.59
CA VAL A 134 -6.17 -16.59 -28.90
C VAL A 134 -7.45 -16.06 -29.54
N ARG A 135 -7.45 -14.80 -29.97
CA ARG A 135 -8.49 -14.26 -30.85
C ARG A 135 -8.08 -14.52 -32.29
N ASN A 136 -8.76 -15.47 -32.95
CA ASN A 136 -8.48 -15.79 -34.34
C ASN A 136 -8.91 -14.64 -35.29
N LEU A 137 -8.57 -14.79 -36.57
CA LEU A 137 -8.84 -13.75 -37.58
C LEU A 137 -10.34 -13.49 -37.80
N ASP A 138 -11.21 -14.45 -37.49
CA ASP A 138 -12.67 -14.33 -37.54
C ASP A 138 -13.26 -13.70 -36.27
N GLY A 139 -12.40 -13.36 -35.28
CA GLY A 139 -12.81 -12.81 -33.99
C GLY A 139 -13.28 -13.83 -32.97
N LYS A 140 -13.20 -15.13 -33.26
CA LYS A 140 -13.52 -16.21 -32.32
C LYS A 140 -12.38 -16.43 -31.34
N LEU A 141 -12.71 -16.71 -30.07
CA LEU A 141 -11.72 -17.06 -29.05
C LEU A 141 -11.44 -18.55 -29.08
N LEU A 142 -10.16 -18.89 -29.18
CA LEU A 142 -9.63 -20.25 -29.10
C LEU A 142 -8.95 -20.43 -27.75
N TYR A 143 -9.34 -21.46 -27.03
CA TYR A 143 -8.84 -21.76 -25.69
C TYR A 143 -8.06 -23.07 -25.71
N THR A 144 -6.88 -23.07 -25.05
CA THR A 144 -6.16 -24.31 -24.74
C THR A 144 -5.65 -24.22 -23.31
N PHE A 145 -6.17 -25.09 -22.45
CA PHE A 145 -6.04 -24.97 -20.99
C PHE A 145 -4.91 -25.82 -20.39
N ASP A 146 -4.13 -26.52 -21.16
CA ASP A 146 -3.02 -27.36 -20.66
C ASP A 146 -1.77 -26.59 -20.23
N SER A 147 -1.93 -25.37 -19.72
CA SER A 147 -0.82 -24.62 -19.16
C SER A 147 -0.41 -25.22 -17.81
N THR A 148 0.53 -26.12 -17.83
CA THR A 148 1.18 -26.57 -16.61
C THR A 148 2.08 -25.46 -16.06
N ARG A 149 1.81 -25.03 -14.82
CA ARG A 149 2.73 -24.16 -14.09
C ARG A 149 4.08 -24.86 -13.90
N ILE A 150 5.16 -24.13 -14.06
CA ILE A 150 6.52 -24.62 -13.75
C ILE A 150 6.61 -24.83 -12.24
N LYS A 151 6.74 -26.11 -11.82
CA LYS A 151 6.82 -26.47 -10.39
C LYS A 151 8.21 -26.25 -9.83
N ASN A 152 9.24 -26.61 -10.56
CA ASN A 152 10.63 -26.33 -10.20
C ASN A 152 11.00 -24.95 -10.77
N LEU A 153 10.92 -23.91 -9.94
CA LEU A 153 11.15 -22.54 -10.40
C LEU A 153 12.60 -22.28 -10.85
N ASP A 154 13.57 -23.10 -10.44
CA ASP A 154 14.96 -22.99 -10.89
C ASP A 154 15.15 -23.35 -12.36
N GLU A 155 14.14 -23.96 -13.00
CA GLU A 155 14.12 -24.14 -14.45
C GLU A 155 14.04 -22.81 -15.23
N ILE A 156 13.55 -21.76 -14.58
CA ILE A 156 13.48 -20.40 -15.13
C ILE A 156 14.83 -19.73 -14.84
N PRO A 157 15.65 -19.36 -15.84
CA PRO A 157 16.90 -18.65 -15.57
C PRO A 157 16.68 -17.31 -14.89
N SER A 158 17.63 -16.87 -14.05
CA SER A 158 17.57 -15.57 -13.40
C SER A 158 17.67 -14.42 -14.39
N PRO A 159 16.73 -13.49 -14.42
CA PRO A 159 16.89 -12.30 -15.21
C PRO A 159 17.98 -11.35 -14.64
N TYR A 160 18.31 -11.47 -13.33
CA TYR A 160 19.45 -10.79 -12.72
C TYR A 160 20.77 -11.44 -13.15
N LEU A 161 20.98 -12.74 -12.86
CA LEU A 161 22.25 -13.43 -13.13
C LEU A 161 22.58 -13.54 -14.63
N THR A 162 21.59 -13.35 -15.49
CA THR A 162 21.78 -13.29 -16.96
C THR A 162 22.03 -11.88 -17.48
N GLY A 163 22.03 -10.85 -16.60
CA GLY A 163 22.23 -9.45 -16.98
C GLY A 163 21.05 -8.78 -17.68
N LEU A 164 19.92 -9.47 -17.86
CA LEU A 164 18.75 -8.91 -18.56
C LEU A 164 18.13 -7.69 -17.87
N LEU A 165 18.34 -7.55 -16.56
CA LEU A 165 17.82 -6.43 -15.75
C LEU A 165 18.86 -5.36 -15.43
N ASP A 166 20.09 -5.44 -15.94
CA ASP A 166 21.18 -4.52 -15.56
C ASP A 166 20.86 -3.07 -15.84
N LYS A 167 20.19 -2.76 -16.96
CA LYS A 167 19.79 -1.42 -17.30
C LYS A 167 18.78 -0.79 -16.32
N PHE A 168 18.15 -1.59 -15.47
CA PHE A 168 17.18 -1.13 -14.48
C PHE A 168 17.78 -0.90 -13.09
N PHE A 169 19.08 -1.10 -12.90
CA PHE A 169 19.79 -0.61 -11.72
C PHE A 169 20.09 0.88 -11.89
N ASP A 170 19.04 1.66 -12.09
CA ASP A 170 19.09 3.11 -12.08
C ASP A 170 18.95 3.67 -10.65
N ASP A 171 18.89 4.99 -10.52
CA ASP A 171 18.75 5.67 -9.24
C ASP A 171 17.30 5.85 -8.75
N LYS A 172 16.31 5.28 -9.47
CA LYS A 172 14.87 5.45 -9.23
C LYS A 172 14.16 4.15 -8.87
N LEU A 173 14.55 3.04 -9.50
CA LEU A 173 13.85 1.77 -9.36
C LEU A 173 14.35 0.99 -8.15
N VAL A 174 13.41 0.47 -7.37
CA VAL A 174 13.67 -0.48 -6.28
C VAL A 174 13.74 -1.88 -6.86
N PRO A 175 14.83 -2.64 -6.65
CA PRO A 175 14.92 -4.03 -7.07
C PRO A 175 13.82 -4.89 -6.47
N MET A 176 13.33 -5.85 -7.23
CA MET A 176 12.27 -6.78 -6.80
C MET A 176 12.80 -8.22 -6.81
N LEU A 177 12.72 -8.89 -5.67
CA LEU A 177 13.04 -10.30 -5.51
C LEU A 177 11.73 -11.11 -5.38
N GLN A 178 11.72 -12.32 -5.94
CA GLN A 178 10.68 -13.31 -5.74
C GLN A 178 11.30 -14.59 -5.22
N THR A 179 10.87 -15.08 -4.05
CA THR A 179 11.41 -16.33 -3.47
C THR A 179 10.47 -17.51 -3.68
N ASN A 180 9.18 -17.22 -3.87
CA ASN A 180 8.16 -18.23 -4.14
C ASN A 180 7.02 -17.66 -5.00
N ARG A 181 6.21 -18.55 -5.58
CA ARG A 181 5.01 -18.26 -6.37
C ARG A 181 3.82 -19.04 -5.87
N GLY A 182 2.68 -18.38 -5.76
CA GLY A 182 1.42 -18.95 -5.37
C GLY A 182 0.97 -18.49 -3.99
N CYS A 183 -0.31 -18.70 -3.69
CA CYS A 183 -0.94 -18.36 -2.43
C CYS A 183 -1.83 -19.51 -1.98
N PRO A 184 -1.64 -20.09 -0.78
CA PRO A 184 -2.43 -21.23 -0.34
C PRO A 184 -3.86 -20.88 0.07
N PHE A 185 -4.28 -19.63 -0.08
CA PHE A 185 -5.59 -19.13 0.30
C PHE A 185 -6.48 -18.87 -0.92
N SER A 186 -7.81 -18.94 -0.71
CA SER A 186 -8.82 -18.80 -1.76
C SER A 186 -9.67 -17.53 -1.59
N CYS A 187 -9.05 -16.42 -1.14
CA CYS A 187 -9.77 -15.17 -0.89
C CYS A 187 -10.49 -14.69 -2.16
N SER A 188 -11.83 -14.52 -2.10
CA SER A 188 -12.65 -14.20 -3.27
C SER A 188 -12.43 -12.82 -3.89
N PHE A 189 -11.87 -11.87 -3.12
CA PHE A 189 -11.53 -10.52 -3.58
C PHE A 189 -10.16 -10.45 -4.27
N CYS A 190 -9.34 -11.51 -4.18
CA CYS A 190 -7.94 -11.51 -4.62
C CYS A 190 -7.77 -12.27 -5.94
N THR A 191 -6.94 -11.73 -6.83
CA THR A 191 -6.59 -12.40 -8.10
C THR A 191 -5.76 -13.67 -7.91
N ASP A 192 -5.06 -13.78 -6.77
CA ASP A 192 -4.28 -14.97 -6.40
C ASP A 192 -5.09 -15.98 -5.55
N GLY A 193 -6.37 -15.72 -5.30
CA GLY A 193 -7.29 -16.63 -4.61
C GLY A 193 -7.83 -17.76 -5.49
N ARG A 194 -7.27 -17.98 -6.67
CA ARG A 194 -7.73 -18.98 -7.66
C ARG A 194 -7.03 -20.32 -7.48
N ASP A 195 -7.76 -21.41 -7.73
CA ASP A 195 -7.21 -22.78 -7.66
C ASP A 195 -5.99 -22.98 -8.55
N ALA A 196 -5.94 -22.28 -9.69
CA ALA A 196 -4.82 -22.36 -10.63
C ALA A 196 -3.48 -21.90 -10.03
N VAL A 197 -3.51 -21.07 -8.97
CA VAL A 197 -2.29 -20.51 -8.33
C VAL A 197 -2.18 -20.86 -6.85
N ASN A 198 -3.01 -21.76 -6.31
CA ASN A 198 -3.06 -22.10 -4.89
C ASN A 198 -1.89 -22.98 -4.39
N GLN A 199 -1.11 -23.55 -5.28
CA GLN A 199 0.12 -24.28 -4.93
C GLN A 199 1.32 -23.34 -4.89
N VAL A 200 2.03 -23.36 -3.76
CA VAL A 200 3.24 -22.56 -3.58
C VAL A 200 4.45 -23.34 -4.06
N ASN A 201 5.15 -22.81 -5.05
CA ASN A 201 6.43 -23.30 -5.54
C ASN A 201 7.54 -22.33 -5.16
N ARG A 202 8.75 -22.82 -4.87
CA ARG A 202 9.86 -21.98 -4.40
C ARG A 202 11.06 -22.06 -5.33
N PHE A 203 11.82 -20.97 -5.40
CA PHE A 203 13.20 -20.99 -5.86
C PHE A 203 14.11 -21.62 -4.80
N SER A 204 15.20 -22.23 -5.24
CA SER A 204 16.20 -22.78 -4.31
C SER A 204 16.87 -21.67 -3.51
N LYS A 205 17.33 -22.03 -2.29
CA LYS A 205 18.08 -21.12 -1.44
C LYS A 205 19.35 -20.60 -2.11
N VAL A 206 20.01 -21.44 -2.90
CA VAL A 206 21.23 -21.07 -3.67
C VAL A 206 20.89 -19.96 -4.64
N ARG A 207 19.81 -20.14 -5.41
CA ARG A 207 19.33 -19.14 -6.38
C ARG A 207 18.98 -17.81 -5.72
N VAL A 208 18.23 -17.82 -4.61
CA VAL A 208 17.86 -16.61 -3.87
C VAL A 208 19.12 -15.88 -3.37
N LYS A 209 20.09 -16.62 -2.82
CA LYS A 209 21.35 -16.03 -2.36
C LYS A 209 22.15 -15.39 -3.49
N GLU A 210 22.29 -16.06 -4.62
CA GLU A 210 23.03 -15.55 -5.78
C GLU A 210 22.36 -14.27 -6.35
N GLU A 211 21.02 -14.24 -6.44
CA GLU A 211 20.28 -13.04 -6.86
C GLU A 211 20.46 -11.89 -5.88
N MET A 212 20.42 -12.15 -4.57
CA MET A 212 20.65 -11.15 -3.53
C MET A 212 22.08 -10.57 -3.59
N ASP A 213 23.10 -11.43 -3.74
CA ASP A 213 24.49 -10.99 -3.93
C ASP A 213 24.61 -10.12 -5.19
N TYR A 214 23.96 -10.52 -6.29
CA TYR A 214 23.97 -9.77 -7.54
C TYR A 214 23.32 -8.40 -7.36
N ILE A 215 22.12 -8.35 -6.81
CA ILE A 215 21.39 -7.10 -6.55
C ILE A 215 22.23 -6.16 -5.69
N ALA A 216 22.76 -6.66 -4.56
CA ALA A 216 23.54 -5.84 -3.62
C ALA A 216 24.82 -5.25 -4.24
N THR A 217 25.38 -5.90 -5.26
CA THR A 217 26.59 -5.40 -5.97
C THR A 217 26.27 -4.42 -7.10
N HIS A 218 25.03 -4.37 -7.60
CA HIS A 218 24.63 -3.54 -8.74
C HIS A 218 23.75 -2.36 -8.36
N VAL A 219 23.06 -2.43 -7.22
CA VAL A 219 22.16 -1.36 -6.75
C VAL A 219 22.91 -0.05 -6.53
N LYS A 220 22.28 1.08 -6.87
CA LYS A 220 22.87 2.42 -6.66
C LYS A 220 22.83 2.79 -5.18
N LYS A 221 23.78 3.62 -4.75
CA LYS A 221 23.98 4.01 -3.34
C LYS A 221 22.77 4.68 -2.69
N ASN A 222 21.94 5.35 -3.47
CA ASN A 222 20.72 6.03 -3.00
C ASN A 222 19.49 5.11 -2.97
N VAL A 223 19.60 3.85 -3.43
CA VAL A 223 18.51 2.86 -3.39
C VAL A 223 18.74 1.92 -2.22
N HIS A 224 18.06 2.16 -1.12
CA HIS A 224 18.23 1.45 0.16
C HIS A 224 17.21 0.32 0.38
N SER A 225 16.20 0.24 -0.48
CA SER A 225 15.08 -0.68 -0.33
C SER A 225 15.18 -1.89 -1.25
N LEU A 226 14.57 -3.00 -0.81
CA LEU A 226 14.31 -4.20 -1.61
C LEU A 226 12.82 -4.54 -1.52
N PHE A 227 12.18 -4.86 -2.64
CA PHE A 227 10.81 -5.36 -2.65
C PHE A 227 10.83 -6.90 -2.79
N ILE A 228 10.22 -7.61 -1.83
CA ILE A 228 9.98 -9.07 -1.92
C ILE A 228 8.52 -9.25 -2.34
N SER A 229 8.31 -9.79 -3.54
CA SER A 229 6.97 -9.91 -4.16
C SER A 229 6.19 -11.16 -3.73
N ASP A 230 6.66 -11.85 -2.69
CA ASP A 230 5.98 -13.00 -2.12
C ASP A 230 4.67 -12.59 -1.43
N LEU A 231 3.63 -13.40 -1.59
CA LEU A 231 2.27 -13.04 -1.12
C LEU A 231 2.04 -13.31 0.38
N ASN A 232 2.92 -14.06 1.05
CA ASN A 232 2.79 -14.44 2.46
C ASN A 232 4.17 -14.64 3.09
N PHE A 233 5.06 -13.66 2.98
CA PHE A 233 6.43 -13.77 3.46
C PHE A 233 6.50 -14.02 4.97
N GLY A 234 7.41 -14.87 5.39
CA GLY A 234 7.61 -15.28 6.79
C GLY A 234 6.73 -16.47 7.23
N MET A 235 5.70 -16.85 6.46
CA MET A 235 4.77 -17.92 6.81
C MET A 235 5.11 -19.27 6.15
N ILE A 236 5.69 -19.23 4.98
CA ILE A 236 5.95 -20.43 4.17
C ILE A 236 7.25 -21.11 4.66
N PRO A 237 7.31 -22.46 4.76
CA PRO A 237 8.54 -23.15 5.08
C PRO A 237 9.70 -22.71 4.19
N GLY A 238 10.85 -22.37 4.77
CA GLY A 238 12.02 -21.83 4.07
C GLY A 238 12.12 -20.30 4.06
N ASP A 239 11.13 -19.57 4.58
CA ASP A 239 11.22 -18.10 4.65
C ASP A 239 12.23 -17.64 5.71
N ILE A 240 12.37 -18.38 6.81
CA ILE A 240 13.39 -18.09 7.83
C ILE A 240 14.81 -18.22 7.27
N GLU A 241 15.03 -19.20 6.37
CA GLU A 241 16.31 -19.33 5.68
C GLU A 241 16.55 -18.16 4.71
N THR A 242 15.49 -17.65 4.08
CA THR A 242 15.58 -16.45 3.25
C THR A 242 15.93 -15.23 4.12
N CYS A 243 15.33 -15.08 5.30
CA CYS A 243 15.69 -14.01 6.25
C CYS A 243 17.16 -14.11 6.66
N ASN A 244 17.67 -15.31 6.93
CA ASN A 244 19.09 -15.52 7.24
C ASN A 244 20.00 -15.10 6.07
N VAL A 245 19.62 -15.42 4.82
CA VAL A 245 20.36 -14.97 3.63
C VAL A 245 20.38 -13.46 3.57
N ILE A 246 19.24 -12.79 3.79
CA ILE A 246 19.15 -11.32 3.78
C ILE A 246 20.07 -10.72 4.85
N THR A 247 20.04 -11.27 6.08
CA THR A 247 20.90 -10.80 7.18
C THR A 247 22.39 -10.96 6.86
N ASP A 248 22.78 -12.05 6.21
CA ASP A 248 24.16 -12.26 5.77
C ASP A 248 24.56 -11.24 4.69
N ILE A 249 23.65 -10.91 3.77
CA ILE A 249 23.84 -9.88 2.75
C ILE A 249 23.96 -8.49 3.39
N GLN A 250 23.10 -8.15 4.36
CA GLN A 250 23.20 -6.89 5.11
C GLN A 250 24.57 -6.73 5.78
N LYS A 251 25.06 -7.77 6.44
CA LYS A 251 26.41 -7.77 7.05
C LYS A 251 27.53 -7.57 6.02
N LYS A 252 27.39 -8.20 4.85
CA LYS A 252 28.43 -8.18 3.79
C LYS A 252 28.47 -6.86 3.03
N TYR A 253 27.33 -6.20 2.82
CA TYR A 253 27.17 -5.05 1.94
C TYR A 253 26.72 -3.76 2.68
N GLY A 254 27.24 -3.52 3.88
CA GLY A 254 27.07 -2.26 4.58
C GLY A 254 25.63 -1.94 4.97
N GLY A 255 24.83 -2.97 5.25
CA GLY A 255 23.45 -2.86 5.70
C GLY A 255 22.38 -3.00 4.60
N TYR A 256 22.76 -3.08 3.32
CA TYR A 256 21.76 -3.24 2.24
C TYR A 256 21.11 -4.64 2.25
N PRO A 257 19.78 -4.72 2.12
CA PRO A 257 18.78 -3.66 2.10
C PRO A 257 18.49 -3.12 3.52
N LEU A 258 18.42 -1.80 3.67
CA LEU A 258 18.03 -1.16 4.93
C LEU A 258 16.54 -1.31 5.19
N LYS A 259 15.73 -1.32 4.12
CA LYS A 259 14.28 -1.47 4.18
C LYS A 259 13.80 -2.56 3.23
N ILE A 260 12.96 -3.44 3.75
CA ILE A 260 12.31 -4.50 2.97
C ILE A 260 10.83 -4.18 2.87
N LEU A 261 10.30 -4.22 1.66
CA LEU A 261 8.87 -4.08 1.39
C LEU A 261 8.34 -5.48 1.03
N SER A 262 7.40 -5.99 1.81
CA SER A 262 6.77 -7.29 1.54
C SER A 262 5.43 -7.41 2.25
N THR A 263 4.52 -8.22 1.71
CA THR A 263 3.31 -8.65 2.40
C THR A 263 3.63 -9.84 3.30
N THR A 264 3.47 -9.66 4.61
CA THR A 264 3.73 -10.73 5.57
C THR A 264 2.59 -11.75 5.63
N GLY A 265 2.91 -12.98 6.09
CA GLY A 265 1.97 -14.10 6.13
C GLY A 265 0.69 -13.80 6.91
N LYS A 266 -0.42 -14.33 6.43
CA LYS A 266 -1.77 -14.11 6.99
C LYS A 266 -2.03 -14.91 8.28
N ASN A 267 -1.48 -16.12 8.36
CA ASN A 267 -1.57 -17.04 9.49
C ASN A 267 -0.18 -17.37 10.03
N LYS A 268 -0.08 -18.24 11.05
CA LYS A 268 1.19 -18.66 11.69
C LYS A 268 2.02 -17.45 12.14
N LYS A 269 1.38 -16.52 12.82
CA LYS A 269 1.98 -15.23 13.18
C LYS A 269 3.24 -15.36 14.04
N GLU A 270 3.32 -16.35 14.90
CA GLU A 270 4.53 -16.65 15.69
C GLU A 270 5.73 -16.93 14.78
N GLN A 271 5.55 -17.75 13.74
CA GLN A 271 6.59 -18.03 12.74
C GLN A 271 6.94 -16.79 11.92
N VAL A 272 5.93 -15.98 11.55
CA VAL A 272 6.13 -14.70 10.84
C VAL A 272 6.94 -13.74 11.69
N ILE A 273 6.59 -13.57 12.98
CA ILE A 273 7.30 -12.71 13.92
C ILE A 273 8.75 -13.19 14.11
N GLU A 274 8.98 -14.50 14.28
CA GLU A 274 10.32 -15.07 14.38
C GLU A 274 11.16 -14.77 13.13
N SER A 275 10.58 -14.95 11.95
CA SER A 275 11.24 -14.66 10.67
C SER A 275 11.62 -13.17 10.56
N ILE A 276 10.71 -12.25 10.94
CA ILE A 276 10.92 -10.80 10.84
C ILE A 276 11.92 -10.30 11.89
N LYS A 277 11.90 -10.87 13.11
CA LYS A 277 12.87 -10.53 14.17
C LYS A 277 14.31 -10.64 13.70
N SER A 278 14.62 -11.66 12.90
CA SER A 278 15.97 -11.87 12.36
C SER A 278 16.44 -10.76 11.42
N LEU A 279 15.52 -9.95 10.90
CA LEU A 279 15.79 -8.83 9.99
C LEU A 279 16.01 -7.48 10.72
N HIS A 280 16.06 -7.49 12.06
CA HIS A 280 16.44 -6.35 12.89
C HIS A 280 15.73 -5.01 12.54
N GLY A 281 14.41 -5.05 12.28
CA GLY A 281 13.60 -3.87 11.97
C GLY A 281 13.55 -3.47 10.48
N SER A 282 14.29 -4.14 9.61
CA SER A 282 14.24 -3.85 8.16
C SER A 282 12.88 -4.15 7.52
N LEU A 283 12.04 -4.98 8.13
CA LEU A 283 10.70 -5.33 7.67
C LEU A 283 9.68 -5.13 8.78
N ALA A 284 8.63 -4.35 8.53
CA ALA A 284 7.50 -4.17 9.43
C ALA A 284 6.54 -5.38 9.39
N LEU A 285 5.83 -5.63 10.49
CA LEU A 285 4.80 -6.66 10.57
C LEU A 285 3.47 -6.13 10.03
N SER A 286 3.07 -6.56 8.84
CA SER A 286 1.74 -6.30 8.29
C SER A 286 0.75 -7.39 8.69
N MET A 287 -0.42 -6.99 9.18
CA MET A 287 -1.55 -7.86 9.51
C MET A 287 -2.73 -7.54 8.58
N SER A 288 -2.67 -8.05 7.35
CA SER A 288 -3.75 -7.85 6.36
C SER A 288 -4.95 -8.73 6.71
N VAL A 289 -5.72 -8.36 7.74
CA VAL A 289 -6.88 -9.15 8.22
C VAL A 289 -8.13 -8.96 7.36
N GLN A 290 -8.27 -7.82 6.72
CA GLN A 290 -9.38 -7.37 5.86
C GLN A 290 -10.70 -7.15 6.62
N SER A 291 -11.09 -8.04 7.54
CA SER A 291 -12.21 -7.97 8.48
C SER A 291 -11.93 -8.91 9.66
N LEU A 292 -12.63 -8.70 10.77
CA LEU A 292 -12.69 -9.60 11.92
C LEU A 292 -14.14 -10.08 12.21
N ASP A 293 -15.06 -9.80 11.28
CA ASP A 293 -16.42 -10.36 11.32
C ASP A 293 -16.44 -11.75 10.68
N GLU A 294 -16.96 -12.75 11.38
CA GLU A 294 -16.96 -14.15 10.94
C GLU A 294 -17.79 -14.39 9.67
N ASN A 295 -18.91 -13.66 9.49
CA ASN A 295 -19.75 -13.79 8.31
C ASN A 295 -19.05 -13.20 7.09
N VAL A 296 -18.42 -12.03 7.26
CA VAL A 296 -17.60 -11.41 6.21
C VAL A 296 -16.47 -12.36 5.82
N LEU A 297 -15.68 -12.86 6.77
CA LEU A 297 -14.54 -13.75 6.53
C LEU A 297 -14.99 -15.03 5.80
N LYS A 298 -16.09 -15.64 6.20
CA LYS A 298 -16.68 -16.82 5.55
C LYS A 298 -17.05 -16.51 4.09
N ASN A 299 -17.69 -15.38 3.84
CA ASN A 299 -18.16 -15.02 2.50
C ASN A 299 -17.03 -14.60 1.55
N ILE A 300 -15.94 -14.07 2.07
CA ILE A 300 -14.73 -13.81 1.28
C ILE A 300 -13.75 -14.99 1.24
N LYS A 301 -14.13 -16.16 1.77
CA LYS A 301 -13.32 -17.39 1.81
C LYS A 301 -11.95 -17.17 2.45
N ARG A 302 -11.93 -16.44 3.57
CA ARG A 302 -10.68 -16.06 4.23
C ARG A 302 -10.60 -16.67 5.62
N ASP A 303 -9.46 -17.29 5.88
CA ASP A 303 -9.06 -17.79 7.19
C ASP A 303 -8.00 -16.83 7.79
N ASN A 304 -8.34 -16.19 8.89
CA ASN A 304 -7.50 -15.28 9.65
C ASN A 304 -7.17 -15.84 11.02
N ILE A 305 -6.16 -15.27 11.68
CA ILE A 305 -6.08 -15.34 13.14
C ILE A 305 -7.26 -14.57 13.74
N SER A 306 -7.79 -15.08 14.87
CA SER A 306 -8.87 -14.41 15.59
C SER A 306 -8.37 -13.14 16.30
N ALA A 307 -9.32 -12.28 16.72
CA ALA A 307 -9.01 -11.11 17.53
C ALA A 307 -8.29 -11.51 18.84
N ASP A 308 -8.72 -12.60 19.51
CA ASP A 308 -8.09 -13.10 20.72
C ASP A 308 -6.65 -13.57 20.49
N GLN A 309 -6.39 -14.23 19.35
CA GLN A 309 -5.02 -14.60 18.95
C GLN A 309 -4.16 -13.37 18.69
N MET A 310 -4.71 -12.31 18.11
CA MET A 310 -3.98 -11.04 17.92
C MET A 310 -3.63 -10.40 19.26
N LEU A 311 -4.60 -10.33 20.19
CA LEU A 311 -4.37 -9.81 21.54
C LEU A 311 -3.28 -10.63 22.27
N ALA A 312 -3.28 -11.95 22.14
CA ALA A 312 -2.27 -12.83 22.73
C ALA A 312 -0.86 -12.59 22.17
N LEU A 313 -0.74 -12.10 20.92
CA LEU A 313 0.55 -11.79 20.30
C LEU A 313 1.10 -10.40 20.67
N ALA A 314 0.26 -9.49 21.15
CA ALA A 314 0.65 -8.11 21.44
C ALA A 314 1.90 -7.98 22.35
N PRO A 315 2.08 -8.78 23.45
CA PRO A 315 3.29 -8.73 24.24
C PRO A 315 4.56 -9.11 23.46
N THR A 316 4.49 -10.19 22.66
CA THR A 316 5.60 -10.67 21.82
C THR A 316 6.01 -9.65 20.76
N ILE A 317 5.03 -8.96 20.18
CA ILE A 317 5.26 -7.89 19.19
C ILE A 317 5.98 -6.72 19.86
N LYS A 318 5.49 -6.28 21.02
CA LYS A 318 6.08 -5.17 21.78
C LYS A 318 7.51 -5.47 22.22
N GLU A 319 7.78 -6.66 22.78
CA GLU A 319 9.12 -7.11 23.13
C GLU A 319 10.08 -7.16 21.94
N SER A 320 9.54 -7.31 20.73
CA SER A 320 10.30 -7.41 19.50
C SER A 320 10.60 -6.04 18.87
N ASN A 321 10.03 -4.96 19.41
CA ASN A 321 10.13 -3.59 18.90
C ASN A 321 9.82 -3.51 17.39
N LEU A 322 8.78 -4.23 16.94
CA LEU A 322 8.34 -4.24 15.54
C LEU A 322 7.22 -3.24 15.34
N ASP A 323 7.33 -2.42 14.30
CA ASP A 323 6.21 -1.62 13.80
C ASP A 323 5.11 -2.54 13.28
N THR A 324 3.87 -2.24 13.66
CA THR A 324 2.71 -3.06 13.32
C THR A 324 1.66 -2.28 12.55
N THR A 325 1.16 -2.88 11.47
CA THR A 325 0.09 -2.30 10.68
C THR A 325 -1.01 -3.33 10.46
N ALA A 326 -2.27 -2.98 10.73
CA ALA A 326 -3.43 -3.75 10.27
C ALA A 326 -4.02 -3.13 9.01
N GLU A 327 -4.44 -4.00 8.09
CA GLU A 327 -5.12 -3.61 6.86
C GLU A 327 -6.50 -4.24 6.82
N ILE A 328 -7.54 -3.40 6.64
CA ILE A 328 -8.92 -3.83 6.47
C ILE A 328 -9.54 -3.21 5.23
N ILE A 329 -10.62 -3.82 4.74
CA ILE A 329 -11.29 -3.41 3.50
C ILE A 329 -12.74 -3.09 3.80
N VAL A 330 -13.22 -1.91 3.39
CA VAL A 330 -14.63 -1.52 3.42
C VAL A 330 -15.33 -1.90 2.11
N GLY A 331 -16.54 -2.44 2.20
CA GLY A 331 -17.38 -2.85 1.06
C GLY A 331 -17.29 -4.33 0.73
N LEU A 332 -16.86 -5.17 1.67
CA LEU A 332 -16.83 -6.63 1.52
C LEU A 332 -18.22 -7.26 1.59
N PRO A 333 -18.44 -8.48 1.04
CA PRO A 333 -19.67 -9.25 1.16
C PRO A 333 -20.15 -9.41 2.61
N SER A 334 -21.43 -9.13 2.87
CA SER A 334 -22.10 -9.17 4.19
C SER A 334 -21.59 -8.17 5.22
N GLU A 335 -20.69 -7.27 4.84
CA GLU A 335 -20.27 -6.22 5.76
C GLU A 335 -21.39 -5.22 5.98
N THR A 336 -21.60 -4.86 7.24
CA THR A 336 -22.49 -3.79 7.69
C THR A 336 -21.66 -2.66 8.29
N TYR A 337 -22.26 -1.49 8.47
CA TYR A 337 -21.63 -0.39 9.18
C TYR A 337 -21.11 -0.83 10.57
N ASP A 338 -21.98 -1.46 11.35
CA ASP A 338 -21.65 -1.91 12.72
C ASP A 338 -20.57 -2.96 12.75
N SER A 339 -20.57 -3.94 11.82
CA SER A 339 -19.54 -4.99 11.77
C SER A 339 -18.15 -4.43 11.40
N HIS A 340 -18.13 -3.36 10.60
CA HIS A 340 -16.87 -2.66 10.29
C HIS A 340 -16.36 -1.89 11.51
N LEU A 341 -17.23 -1.19 12.24
CA LEU A 341 -16.87 -0.51 13.49
C LEU A 341 -16.36 -1.49 14.54
N ASP A 342 -17.00 -2.65 14.69
CA ASP A 342 -16.56 -3.72 15.60
C ASP A 342 -15.17 -4.25 15.21
N THR A 343 -14.90 -4.42 13.92
CA THR A 343 -13.56 -4.77 13.42
C THR A 343 -12.51 -3.72 13.82
N ILE A 344 -12.81 -2.43 13.63
CA ILE A 344 -11.92 -1.33 14.05
C ILE A 344 -11.68 -1.38 15.56
N ARG A 345 -12.74 -1.55 16.38
CA ARG A 345 -12.63 -1.63 17.86
C ARG A 345 -11.69 -2.74 18.28
N LYS A 346 -11.86 -3.95 17.75
CA LYS A 346 -10.98 -5.10 18.03
C LYS A 346 -9.51 -4.83 17.67
N LEU A 347 -9.24 -4.13 16.58
CA LEU A 347 -7.88 -3.77 16.18
C LEU A 347 -7.25 -2.72 17.09
N ILE A 348 -8.02 -1.72 17.52
CA ILE A 348 -7.57 -0.69 18.48
C ILE A 348 -7.29 -1.32 19.85
N ASP A 349 -8.12 -2.29 20.28
CA ASP A 349 -7.92 -3.02 21.53
C ASP A 349 -6.67 -3.93 21.47
N ALA A 350 -6.33 -4.43 20.28
CA ALA A 350 -5.08 -5.17 20.03
C ALA A 350 -3.82 -4.29 20.06
N LYS A 351 -3.97 -2.97 20.25
CA LYS A 351 -2.87 -1.98 20.40
C LYS A 351 -1.90 -1.95 19.21
N LEU A 352 -2.41 -2.13 18.00
CA LEU A 352 -1.60 -2.00 16.79
C LEU A 352 -1.27 -0.53 16.53
N ASP A 353 -0.07 -0.27 15.98
CA ASP A 353 0.43 1.10 15.77
C ASP A 353 -0.34 1.83 14.68
N ASP A 354 -0.78 1.10 13.64
CA ASP A 354 -1.52 1.69 12.52
C ASP A 354 -2.66 0.78 12.04
N VAL A 355 -3.80 1.36 11.67
CA VAL A 355 -4.94 0.67 11.06
C VAL A 355 -5.26 1.38 9.75
N ILE A 356 -5.03 0.71 8.62
CA ILE A 356 -5.27 1.23 7.28
C ILE A 356 -6.57 0.64 6.74
N ILE A 357 -7.46 1.50 6.28
CA ILE A 357 -8.76 1.12 5.72
C ILE A 357 -8.75 1.39 4.21
N TYR A 358 -8.85 0.32 3.43
CA TYR A 358 -8.95 0.37 1.97
C TYR A 358 -10.41 0.25 1.51
N THR A 359 -10.74 0.88 0.38
CA THR A 359 -12.00 0.61 -0.33
C THR A 359 -11.86 -0.68 -1.14
N CYS A 360 -12.87 -1.53 -1.11
CA CYS A 360 -12.91 -2.77 -1.89
C CYS A 360 -12.85 -2.48 -3.39
N MET A 361 -11.82 -3.02 -4.06
CA MET A 361 -11.68 -2.98 -5.52
C MET A 361 -12.23 -4.27 -6.13
N LEU A 362 -12.97 -4.16 -7.22
CA LEU A 362 -13.37 -5.31 -8.03
C LEU A 362 -12.34 -5.58 -9.12
N LEU A 363 -11.35 -6.40 -8.79
CA LEU A 363 -10.30 -6.79 -9.73
C LEU A 363 -10.83 -7.82 -10.73
N PRO A 364 -10.75 -7.62 -12.05
CA PRO A 364 -11.33 -8.51 -13.06
C PRO A 364 -10.96 -9.99 -12.92
N GLY A 365 -9.75 -10.28 -12.41
CA GLY A 365 -9.28 -11.65 -12.17
C GLY A 365 -9.69 -12.26 -10.84
N SER A 366 -10.55 -11.61 -10.04
CA SER A 366 -11.06 -12.11 -8.75
C SER A 366 -12.46 -12.70 -8.89
N GLU A 367 -12.83 -13.62 -7.96
CA GLU A 367 -14.16 -14.21 -7.91
C GLU A 367 -15.25 -13.14 -7.66
N MET A 368 -15.00 -12.20 -6.77
CA MET A 368 -15.93 -11.10 -6.46
C MET A 368 -16.27 -10.22 -7.66
N ALA A 369 -15.41 -10.16 -8.66
CA ALA A 369 -15.65 -9.36 -9.86
C ALA A 369 -16.55 -10.07 -10.89
N THR A 370 -16.90 -11.35 -10.68
CA THR A 370 -17.81 -12.05 -11.59
C THR A 370 -19.22 -11.45 -11.54
N PRO A 371 -19.98 -11.46 -12.65
CA PRO A 371 -21.35 -10.94 -12.68
C PRO A 371 -22.27 -11.63 -11.66
N GLU A 372 -22.04 -12.93 -11.41
CA GLU A 372 -22.78 -13.73 -10.43
C GLU A 372 -22.60 -13.19 -9.00
N GLU A 373 -21.36 -13.01 -8.56
CA GLU A 373 -21.07 -12.48 -7.21
C GLU A 373 -21.52 -11.03 -7.07
N GLN A 374 -21.31 -10.18 -8.08
CA GLN A 374 -21.80 -8.79 -8.06
C GLN A 374 -23.34 -8.74 -7.91
N SER A 375 -24.06 -9.60 -8.60
CA SER A 375 -25.53 -9.70 -8.49
C SER A 375 -25.99 -10.23 -7.13
N LYS A 376 -25.34 -11.28 -6.62
CA LYS A 376 -25.62 -11.91 -5.32
C LYS A 376 -25.53 -10.93 -4.16
N TRP A 377 -24.49 -10.09 -4.16
CA TRP A 377 -24.23 -9.10 -3.12
C TRP A 377 -24.87 -7.74 -3.41
N LYS A 378 -25.46 -7.57 -4.61
CA LYS A 378 -26.04 -6.29 -5.09
C LYS A 378 -25.03 -5.14 -4.95
N PHE A 379 -23.80 -5.37 -5.37
CA PHE A 379 -22.76 -4.33 -5.27
C PHE A 379 -23.15 -3.07 -6.04
N GLN A 380 -23.11 -1.95 -5.35
CA GLN A 380 -23.12 -0.62 -5.96
C GLN A 380 -21.68 -0.24 -6.24
N THR A 381 -21.36 0.02 -7.49
CA THR A 381 -19.98 0.26 -7.90
C THR A 381 -19.83 1.62 -8.58
N LYS A 382 -18.67 2.23 -8.36
CA LYS A 382 -18.23 3.45 -9.02
C LYS A 382 -16.82 3.27 -9.55
N TYR A 383 -16.35 4.24 -10.31
CA TYR A 383 -14.99 4.26 -10.82
C TYR A 383 -14.28 5.49 -10.28
N ARG A 384 -12.97 5.38 -10.08
CA ARG A 384 -12.11 6.52 -9.75
C ARG A 384 -10.78 6.43 -10.49
N ILE A 385 -10.08 7.54 -10.57
CA ILE A 385 -8.73 7.59 -11.12
C ILE A 385 -7.78 6.91 -10.13
N LEU A 386 -6.93 6.02 -10.64
CA LEU A 386 -5.87 5.43 -9.85
C LEU A 386 -4.76 6.49 -9.65
N PRO A 387 -4.48 6.92 -8.41
CA PRO A 387 -3.51 8.00 -8.17
C PRO A 387 -2.11 7.64 -8.66
N MET A 388 -1.44 8.58 -9.34
CA MET A 388 -0.08 8.49 -9.88
C MET A 388 0.09 7.60 -11.14
N ASP A 389 -0.95 6.91 -11.61
CA ASP A 389 -0.88 6.07 -12.81
C ASP A 389 -1.46 6.81 -14.01
N TYR A 390 -0.67 7.71 -14.57
CA TYR A 390 -1.01 8.52 -15.74
C TYR A 390 0.19 8.66 -16.70
N ALA A 391 -0.08 8.90 -17.96
CA ALA A 391 0.91 9.08 -19.01
C ALA A 391 0.41 10.05 -20.07
N LYS A 392 1.35 10.65 -20.84
CA LYS A 392 1.05 11.40 -22.07
C LYS A 392 1.90 10.82 -23.19
N LEU A 393 1.25 10.35 -24.24
CA LEU A 393 1.92 9.82 -25.43
C LEU A 393 2.50 10.92 -26.32
N HIS A 394 3.43 10.58 -27.21
CA HIS A 394 3.97 11.47 -28.24
C HIS A 394 2.88 12.08 -29.15
N SER A 395 1.78 11.35 -29.36
CA SER A 395 0.61 11.85 -30.05
C SER A 395 -0.13 13.00 -29.35
N GLY A 396 0.26 13.29 -28.10
CA GLY A 396 -0.43 14.25 -27.23
C GLY A 396 -1.61 13.65 -26.46
N LYS A 397 -1.93 12.36 -26.64
CA LYS A 397 -3.03 11.69 -25.94
C LYS A 397 -2.70 11.54 -24.46
N ASN A 398 -3.60 12.01 -23.61
CA ASN A 398 -3.53 11.84 -22.17
C ASN A 398 -4.14 10.49 -21.76
N ILE A 399 -3.50 9.79 -20.82
CA ILE A 399 -3.92 8.48 -20.31
C ILE A 399 -3.92 8.54 -18.78
N CYS A 400 -4.90 7.89 -18.16
CA CYS A 400 -4.86 7.54 -16.75
C CYS A 400 -5.43 6.14 -16.55
N GLU A 401 -5.04 5.51 -15.46
CA GLU A 401 -5.63 4.25 -15.06
C GLU A 401 -6.83 4.48 -14.14
N THR A 402 -7.76 3.53 -14.19
CA THR A 402 -9.01 3.60 -13.42
C THR A 402 -9.22 2.33 -12.63
N GLU A 403 -9.85 2.45 -11.48
CA GLU A 403 -10.25 1.32 -10.67
C GLU A 403 -11.76 1.30 -10.42
N LYS A 404 -12.34 0.10 -10.43
CA LYS A 404 -13.74 -0.13 -10.08
C LYS A 404 -13.83 -0.45 -8.60
N VAL A 405 -14.56 0.35 -7.82
CA VAL A 405 -14.67 0.23 -6.37
C VAL A 405 -16.12 -0.05 -5.94
N VAL A 406 -16.26 -0.80 -4.85
CA VAL A 406 -17.54 -1.05 -4.19
C VAL A 406 -17.82 0.09 -3.22
N VAL A 407 -18.93 0.79 -3.44
CA VAL A 407 -19.38 1.91 -2.60
C VAL A 407 -20.70 1.62 -1.90
N GLY A 408 -21.20 0.41 -2.03
CA GLY A 408 -22.38 -0.10 -1.34
C GLY A 408 -22.70 -1.53 -1.74
N SER A 409 -23.55 -2.18 -0.96
CA SER A 409 -24.03 -3.54 -1.17
C SER A 409 -25.47 -3.69 -0.67
N LYS A 410 -25.99 -4.91 -0.64
CA LYS A 410 -27.29 -5.17 0.02
C LYS A 410 -27.28 -4.93 1.52
N ASP A 411 -26.09 -4.94 2.16
CA ASP A 411 -25.91 -4.89 3.61
C ASP A 411 -25.22 -3.58 4.07
N LEU A 412 -24.65 -2.80 3.13
CA LEU A 412 -23.97 -1.53 3.37
C LEU A 412 -24.48 -0.47 2.40
N SER A 413 -25.01 0.63 2.91
CA SER A 413 -25.47 1.75 2.06
C SER A 413 -24.30 2.62 1.58
N PHE A 414 -24.58 3.49 0.58
CA PHE A 414 -23.60 4.49 0.14
C PHE A 414 -23.27 5.52 1.24
N ASP A 415 -24.29 5.91 2.03
CA ASP A 415 -24.09 6.83 3.16
C ASP A 415 -23.21 6.19 4.25
N ASP A 416 -23.37 4.89 4.53
CA ASP A 416 -22.49 4.13 5.43
C ASP A 416 -21.05 4.10 4.90
N TYR A 417 -20.88 3.87 3.58
CA TYR A 417 -19.56 3.93 2.95
C TYR A 417 -18.88 5.27 3.19
N VAL A 418 -19.59 6.39 2.95
CA VAL A 418 -19.06 7.73 3.16
C VAL A 418 -18.72 7.98 4.63
N ALA A 419 -19.58 7.54 5.56
CA ALA A 419 -19.33 7.63 7.00
C ALA A 419 -18.08 6.84 7.41
N LEU A 420 -17.91 5.60 6.91
CA LEU A 420 -16.72 4.77 7.17
C LEU A 420 -15.44 5.40 6.58
N ARG A 421 -15.53 6.10 5.46
CA ARG A 421 -14.42 6.88 4.91
C ARG A 421 -13.99 8.02 5.83
N MET A 422 -14.96 8.72 6.46
CA MET A 422 -14.66 9.76 7.45
C MET A 422 -14.01 9.17 8.71
N ILE A 423 -14.45 7.99 9.16
CA ILE A 423 -13.82 7.27 10.27
C ILE A 423 -12.38 6.86 9.88
N ALA A 424 -12.17 6.37 8.66
CA ALA A 424 -10.83 6.04 8.17
C ALA A 424 -9.90 7.26 8.19
N PHE A 425 -10.39 8.42 7.81
CA PHE A 425 -9.64 9.68 7.89
C PHE A 425 -9.34 10.08 9.34
N THR A 426 -10.32 9.98 10.23
CA THR A 426 -10.14 10.29 11.66
C THR A 426 -9.11 9.36 12.32
N LEU A 427 -9.16 8.07 12.02
CA LEU A 427 -8.14 7.11 12.46
C LEU A 427 -6.76 7.45 11.93
N TRP A 428 -6.66 7.78 10.64
CA TRP A 428 -5.39 8.20 10.04
C TRP A 428 -4.79 9.42 10.75
N MET A 429 -5.62 10.36 11.16
CA MET A 429 -5.18 11.56 11.87
C MET A 429 -4.78 11.31 13.32
N THR A 430 -5.44 10.37 14.01
CA THR A 430 -5.35 10.26 15.47
C THR A 430 -4.58 9.05 15.97
N ASN A 431 -4.55 7.94 15.23
CA ASN A 431 -3.82 6.73 15.63
C ASN A 431 -2.39 6.67 15.06
N ARG A 432 -2.20 7.22 13.87
CA ARG A 432 -0.93 7.10 13.16
C ARG A 432 0.18 7.96 13.78
N GLY A 433 1.40 7.39 13.84
CA GLY A 433 2.60 8.09 14.29
C GLY A 433 2.64 8.36 15.78
N LEU A 434 1.83 7.66 16.56
CA LEU A 434 1.83 7.67 18.03
C LEU A 434 1.68 9.07 18.67
N LEU A 435 1.10 10.04 17.93
CA LEU A 435 0.90 11.39 18.42
C LEU A 435 0.09 11.43 19.73
N TYR A 436 -1.03 10.71 19.73
CA TYR A 436 -1.95 10.65 20.86
C TYR A 436 -1.75 9.42 21.75
N SER A 437 -0.57 8.80 21.73
CA SER A 437 -0.28 7.61 22.54
C SER A 437 -0.60 7.78 24.03
N ALA A 438 -0.28 8.96 24.58
CA ALA A 438 -0.62 9.29 25.97
C ALA A 438 -2.14 9.29 26.22
N LEU A 439 -2.92 9.94 25.34
CA LEU A 439 -4.38 9.96 25.45
C LEU A 439 -4.97 8.55 25.32
N LEU A 440 -4.57 7.79 24.32
CA LEU A 440 -5.10 6.44 24.09
C LEU A 440 -4.73 5.48 25.23
N LYS A 441 -3.50 5.56 25.77
CA LYS A 441 -3.09 4.79 26.93
C LYS A 441 -3.89 5.18 28.17
N PHE A 442 -4.15 6.48 28.39
CA PHE A 442 -4.92 6.94 29.52
C PHE A 442 -6.39 6.50 29.47
N LEU A 443 -7.02 6.55 28.28
CA LEU A 443 -8.40 6.03 28.11
C LEU A 443 -8.45 4.52 28.42
N ARG A 444 -7.46 3.74 27.98
CA ARG A 444 -7.36 2.29 28.31
C ARG A 444 -7.19 2.07 29.81
N GLU A 445 -6.33 2.85 30.49
CA GLU A 445 -6.13 2.77 31.93
C GLU A 445 -7.44 3.02 32.70
N LEU A 446 -8.28 3.94 32.20
CA LEU A 446 -9.60 4.25 32.73
C LEU A 446 -10.70 3.27 32.26
N GLN A 447 -10.38 2.28 31.43
CA GLN A 447 -11.35 1.34 30.85
C GLN A 447 -12.44 2.03 29.99
N VAL A 448 -12.12 3.17 29.37
CA VAL A 448 -12.98 3.87 28.44
C VAL A 448 -12.77 3.31 27.02
N ASP A 449 -13.85 3.17 26.25
CA ASP A 449 -13.80 2.70 24.85
C ASP A 449 -12.94 3.64 23.98
N VAL A 450 -11.72 3.21 23.67
CA VAL A 450 -10.78 3.99 22.87
C VAL A 450 -11.25 4.16 21.43
N ALA A 451 -11.88 3.14 20.84
CA ALA A 451 -12.44 3.24 19.49
C ALA A 451 -13.62 4.23 19.44
N GLY A 452 -14.37 4.32 20.54
CA GLY A 452 -15.42 5.30 20.73
C GLY A 452 -14.95 6.75 20.54
N LEU A 453 -13.71 7.08 20.89
CA LEU A 453 -13.14 8.40 20.62
C LEU A 453 -13.23 8.75 19.12
N PHE A 454 -12.78 7.86 18.25
CA PHE A 454 -12.77 8.11 16.80
C PHE A 454 -14.18 8.16 16.20
N PHE A 455 -15.08 7.31 16.68
CA PHE A 455 -16.46 7.27 16.22
C PHE A 455 -17.20 8.52 16.63
N GLN A 456 -17.10 8.94 17.91
CA GLN A 456 -17.71 10.16 18.44
C GLN A 456 -17.17 11.44 17.76
N MET A 457 -15.90 11.50 17.40
CA MET A 457 -15.36 12.62 16.62
C MET A 457 -16.07 12.77 15.27
N VAL A 458 -16.45 11.69 14.61
CA VAL A 458 -17.20 11.74 13.35
C VAL A 458 -18.69 12.02 13.60
N GLU A 459 -19.31 11.36 14.58
CA GLU A 459 -20.73 11.52 14.89
C GLU A 459 -21.04 12.94 15.34
N ARG A 460 -20.19 13.53 16.17
CA ARG A 460 -20.35 14.86 16.74
C ARG A 460 -19.64 15.97 15.96
N ARG A 461 -19.25 15.70 14.70
CA ARG A 461 -18.54 16.70 13.86
C ARG A 461 -19.29 18.01 13.69
N ASP A 462 -20.63 17.98 13.77
CA ASP A 462 -21.44 19.19 13.66
C ASP A 462 -21.32 20.11 14.89
N ASP A 463 -20.86 19.59 16.03
CA ASP A 463 -20.55 20.33 17.26
C ASP A 463 -19.09 20.80 17.33
N ALA A 464 -18.25 20.36 16.34
CA ALA A 464 -16.83 20.70 16.29
C ALA A 464 -16.62 22.21 15.99
N PRO A 465 -15.43 22.77 16.29
CA PRO A 465 -15.04 24.09 15.81
C PRO A 465 -15.24 24.22 14.29
N GLU A 466 -15.63 25.39 13.81
CA GLU A 466 -16.00 25.63 12.41
C GLU A 466 -14.91 25.17 11.41
N VAL A 467 -13.63 25.36 11.75
CA VAL A 467 -12.52 24.90 10.91
C VAL A 467 -12.50 23.37 10.77
N ILE A 468 -12.84 22.64 11.83
CA ILE A 468 -12.90 21.16 11.81
C ILE A 468 -14.14 20.66 11.07
N LYS A 469 -15.30 21.30 11.25
CA LYS A 469 -16.49 21.05 10.41
C LYS A 469 -16.14 21.15 8.95
N ASN A 470 -15.49 22.23 8.54
CA ASN A 470 -15.09 22.49 7.17
C ASN A 470 -14.11 21.41 6.64
N VAL A 471 -13.23 20.88 7.49
CA VAL A 471 -12.36 19.75 7.11
C VAL A 471 -13.19 18.50 6.82
N TYR A 472 -14.13 18.13 7.69
CA TYR A 472 -14.98 16.96 7.49
C TYR A 472 -15.89 17.11 6.27
N GLU A 473 -16.51 18.27 6.07
CA GLU A 473 -17.36 18.51 4.89
C GLU A 473 -16.54 18.50 3.59
N SER A 474 -15.35 19.11 3.59
CA SER A 474 -14.42 19.06 2.44
C SER A 474 -13.98 17.62 2.15
N PHE A 475 -13.67 16.83 3.18
CA PHE A 475 -13.30 15.42 3.03
C PHE A 475 -14.46 14.59 2.47
N LYS A 476 -15.67 14.76 3.01
CA LYS A 476 -16.89 14.11 2.54
C LYS A 476 -17.15 14.42 1.07
N GLN A 477 -17.12 15.71 0.71
CA GLN A 477 -17.35 16.13 -0.67
C GLN A 477 -16.29 15.57 -1.61
N ALA A 478 -15.00 15.62 -1.24
CA ALA A 478 -13.92 15.08 -2.05
C ALA A 478 -14.03 13.55 -2.21
N THR A 479 -14.52 12.83 -1.19
CA THR A 479 -14.80 11.38 -1.26
C THR A 479 -15.91 11.07 -2.27
N ILE A 480 -16.90 11.93 -2.39
CA ILE A 480 -18.00 11.78 -3.37
C ILE A 480 -17.51 12.17 -4.76
N ASP A 481 -16.80 13.29 -4.89
CA ASP A 481 -16.35 13.86 -6.17
C ASP A 481 -15.27 13.02 -6.87
N GLU A 482 -14.55 12.14 -6.14
CA GLU A 482 -13.59 11.21 -6.76
C GLU A 482 -14.28 10.07 -7.54
N LEU A 483 -15.61 9.90 -7.40
CA LEU A 483 -16.38 8.77 -7.92
C LEU A 483 -17.12 9.12 -9.20
N TYR A 484 -16.92 8.31 -10.22
CA TYR A 484 -17.55 8.41 -11.55
C TYR A 484 -18.44 7.22 -11.84
N ASP A 485 -19.41 7.39 -12.74
CA ASP A 485 -20.34 6.30 -13.11
C ASP A 485 -19.71 5.29 -14.08
N SER A 486 -18.75 5.70 -14.88
CA SER A 486 -18.07 4.81 -15.83
C SER A 486 -16.60 5.19 -16.04
N PRO A 487 -15.75 4.26 -16.50
CA PRO A 487 -14.37 4.59 -16.86
C PRO A 487 -14.31 5.49 -18.10
N GLU A 488 -15.30 5.40 -19.02
CA GLU A 488 -15.36 6.22 -20.23
C GLU A 488 -15.51 7.71 -19.89
N GLU A 489 -16.27 8.04 -18.85
CA GLU A 489 -16.41 9.40 -18.35
C GLU A 489 -15.06 9.99 -17.92
N ILE A 490 -14.28 9.20 -17.16
CA ILE A 490 -12.93 9.57 -16.71
C ILE A 490 -12.00 9.74 -17.93
N LEU A 491 -12.02 8.75 -18.85
CA LEU A 491 -11.15 8.76 -20.03
C LEU A 491 -11.48 9.89 -21.00
N ALA A 492 -12.72 10.33 -21.06
CA ALA A 492 -13.11 11.52 -21.81
C ALA A 492 -12.62 12.81 -21.14
N LYS A 493 -12.82 12.91 -19.82
CA LYS A 493 -12.46 14.09 -19.03
C LYS A 493 -10.94 14.36 -19.00
N ILE A 494 -10.12 13.29 -18.99
CA ILE A 494 -8.66 13.43 -18.96
C ILE A 494 -8.09 13.99 -20.28
N GLN A 495 -8.85 13.99 -21.39
CA GLN A 495 -8.40 14.60 -22.62
C GLN A 495 -8.42 16.14 -22.56
N ASP A 496 -9.10 16.74 -21.57
CA ASP A 496 -8.93 18.16 -21.27
C ASP A 496 -7.54 18.41 -20.66
N ASP A 497 -6.71 19.18 -21.38
CA ASP A 497 -5.33 19.43 -20.97
C ASP A 497 -5.23 20.12 -19.60
N LYS A 498 -6.20 20.97 -19.24
CA LYS A 498 -6.22 21.62 -17.94
C LYS A 498 -6.48 20.60 -16.84
N PHE A 499 -7.46 19.72 -17.03
CA PHE A 499 -7.75 18.65 -16.07
C PHE A 499 -6.55 17.70 -15.91
N TYR A 500 -5.90 17.34 -17.03
CA TYR A 500 -4.68 16.52 -17.01
C TYR A 500 -3.54 17.21 -16.26
N GLN A 501 -3.30 18.51 -16.51
CA GLN A 501 -2.31 19.28 -15.77
C GLN A 501 -2.65 19.38 -14.26
N ASP A 502 -3.92 19.48 -13.91
CA ASP A 502 -4.35 19.49 -12.52
C ASP A 502 -4.10 18.13 -11.84
N ILE A 503 -4.19 17.00 -12.56
CA ILE A 503 -3.78 15.68 -12.06
C ILE A 503 -2.26 15.62 -11.86
N ILE A 504 -1.44 16.00 -12.86
CA ILE A 504 0.02 16.00 -12.75
C ILE A 504 0.50 16.88 -11.61
N ASN A 505 -0.14 18.04 -11.44
CA ASN A 505 0.16 18.99 -10.37
C ASN A 505 -0.47 18.58 -9.02
N GLU A 506 -1.07 17.40 -8.95
CA GLU A 506 -1.74 16.86 -7.78
C GLU A 506 -2.80 17.82 -7.16
N LYS A 507 -3.53 18.56 -8.00
CA LYS A 507 -4.67 19.40 -7.56
C LYS A 507 -5.98 18.64 -7.58
N THR A 508 -6.07 17.55 -8.34
CA THR A 508 -7.20 16.64 -8.43
C THR A 508 -6.72 15.20 -8.54
N ALA A 509 -7.61 14.22 -8.40
CA ALA A 509 -7.28 12.79 -8.33
C ALA A 509 -6.23 12.44 -7.25
N LEU A 510 -6.29 13.14 -6.14
CA LEU A 510 -5.44 12.94 -4.97
C LEU A 510 -5.91 11.74 -4.16
N ASN A 511 -5.00 11.20 -3.35
CA ASN A 511 -5.43 10.41 -2.21
C ASN A 511 -6.11 11.34 -1.19
N VAL A 512 -7.44 11.27 -1.10
CA VAL A 512 -8.28 12.19 -0.32
C VAL A 512 -7.86 12.23 1.15
N ILE A 513 -7.50 11.07 1.74
CA ILE A 513 -7.03 11.00 3.15
C ILE A 513 -5.72 11.77 3.32
N ARG A 514 -4.73 11.52 2.46
CA ARG A 514 -3.41 12.16 2.58
C ARG A 514 -3.47 13.67 2.35
N TYR A 515 -4.30 14.10 1.41
CA TYR A 515 -4.49 15.52 1.17
C TYR A 515 -5.08 16.24 2.38
N HIS A 516 -6.16 15.71 2.95
CA HIS A 516 -6.78 16.33 4.13
C HIS A 516 -5.92 16.19 5.38
N HIS A 517 -5.10 15.14 5.50
CA HIS A 517 -4.06 15.06 6.52
C HIS A 517 -3.08 16.23 6.41
N ALA A 518 -2.57 16.52 5.21
CA ALA A 518 -1.71 17.68 4.99
C ALA A 518 -2.41 19.01 5.31
N VAL A 519 -3.69 19.13 4.99
CA VAL A 519 -4.51 20.31 5.32
C VAL A 519 -4.61 20.50 6.84
N VAL A 520 -4.93 19.45 7.61
CA VAL A 520 -5.03 19.53 9.07
C VAL A 520 -3.68 19.91 9.68
N LEU A 521 -2.60 19.21 9.32
CA LEU A 521 -1.26 19.50 9.88
C LEU A 521 -0.75 20.89 9.59
N SER A 522 -1.15 21.48 8.46
CA SER A 522 -0.67 22.80 8.06
C SER A 522 -1.57 23.97 8.46
N LYS A 523 -2.84 23.73 8.79
CA LYS A 523 -3.81 24.81 8.97
C LYS A 523 -4.57 24.79 10.30
N CYS A 524 -4.80 23.62 10.89
CA CYS A 524 -5.71 23.49 12.03
C CYS A 524 -5.39 22.32 12.97
N MET A 525 -4.11 21.99 13.12
CA MET A 525 -3.69 20.87 13.97
C MET A 525 -4.00 21.10 15.44
N ASP A 526 -3.86 22.32 15.92
CA ASP A 526 -4.15 22.68 17.31
C ASP A 526 -5.66 22.57 17.61
N GLU A 527 -6.51 22.97 16.66
CA GLU A 527 -7.97 22.83 16.76
C GLU A 527 -8.40 21.36 16.67
N TRP A 528 -7.74 20.58 15.79
CA TRP A 528 -7.98 19.13 15.71
C TRP A 528 -7.67 18.44 17.04
N THR A 529 -6.50 18.74 17.61
CA THR A 529 -6.09 18.21 18.92
C THR A 529 -7.07 18.62 20.02
N SER A 530 -7.47 19.88 20.05
CA SER A 530 -8.42 20.38 21.04
C SER A 530 -9.78 19.70 20.92
N TYR A 531 -10.25 19.46 19.69
CA TYR A 531 -11.49 18.72 19.44
C TYR A 531 -11.40 17.26 19.91
N ALA A 532 -10.34 16.54 19.57
CA ALA A 532 -10.13 15.17 20.04
C ALA A 532 -10.11 15.07 21.58
N LEU A 533 -9.43 16.02 22.25
CA LEU A 533 -9.38 16.09 23.71
C LEU A 533 -10.74 16.43 24.35
N THR A 534 -11.54 17.27 23.70
CA THR A 534 -12.92 17.56 24.15
C THR A 534 -13.78 16.31 24.14
N ILE A 535 -13.76 15.55 23.03
CA ILE A 535 -14.50 14.28 22.92
C ILE A 535 -14.01 13.26 23.94
N ALA A 536 -12.68 13.15 24.15
CA ALA A 536 -12.12 12.24 25.16
C ALA A 536 -12.57 12.61 26.60
N ARG A 537 -12.61 13.90 26.93
CA ARG A 537 -13.11 14.40 28.23
C ARG A 537 -14.58 14.04 28.44
N ASP A 538 -15.41 14.26 27.42
CA ASP A 538 -16.83 13.92 27.47
C ASP A 538 -17.03 12.42 27.68
N LEU A 539 -16.28 11.56 26.98
CA LEU A 539 -16.31 10.10 27.18
C LEU A 539 -15.95 9.70 28.62
N ILE A 540 -14.93 10.31 29.22
CA ILE A 540 -14.56 10.06 30.62
C ILE A 540 -15.70 10.51 31.57
N GLN A 541 -16.33 11.63 31.28
CA GLN A 541 -17.46 12.17 32.06
C GLN A 541 -18.70 11.27 31.93
N GLU A 542 -19.08 10.87 30.73
CA GLU A 542 -20.21 9.99 30.44
C GLU A 542 -20.10 8.63 31.13
N ASN A 543 -18.87 8.12 31.28
CA ASN A 543 -18.59 6.89 32.06
C ASN A 543 -18.59 7.14 33.59
N GLY A 544 -18.87 8.36 34.08
CA GLY A 544 -18.89 8.68 35.50
C GLY A 544 -17.55 8.62 36.22
N ILE A 545 -16.43 8.63 35.47
CA ILE A 545 -15.07 8.46 35.99
C ILE A 545 -14.42 9.82 36.34
N LEU A 546 -14.95 10.90 35.78
CA LEU A 546 -14.39 12.24 35.97
C LEU A 546 -14.54 12.71 37.43
N ASN A 547 -13.44 12.76 38.15
CA ASN A 547 -13.34 13.25 39.52
C ASN A 547 -12.09 14.14 39.65
N LYS A 548 -11.87 14.78 40.80
CA LYS A 548 -10.75 15.72 40.99
C LYS A 548 -9.38 15.16 40.64
N LYS A 549 -9.16 13.87 40.92
CA LYS A 549 -7.89 13.17 40.60
C LYS A 549 -7.78 12.96 39.10
N THR A 550 -8.80 12.35 38.49
CA THR A 550 -8.83 12.06 37.04
C THR A 550 -8.75 13.34 36.23
N GLU A 551 -9.37 14.43 36.70
CA GLU A 551 -9.28 15.76 36.08
C GLU A 551 -7.84 16.28 36.04
N GLN A 552 -7.07 16.13 37.15
CA GLN A 552 -5.67 16.54 37.17
C GLN A 552 -4.81 15.68 36.24
N GLN A 553 -5.04 14.36 36.22
CA GLN A 553 -4.35 13.44 35.31
C GLN A 553 -4.65 13.78 33.85
N PHE A 554 -5.95 14.00 33.53
CA PHE A 554 -6.34 14.36 32.18
C PHE A 554 -5.77 15.73 31.75
N SER A 555 -5.68 16.71 32.66
CA SER A 555 -5.04 18.00 32.38
C SER A 555 -3.58 17.84 31.93
N ASP A 556 -2.81 16.96 32.58
CA ASP A 556 -1.43 16.71 32.17
C ASP A 556 -1.36 15.96 30.80
N ILE A 557 -2.27 15.00 30.55
CA ILE A 557 -2.40 14.34 29.24
C ILE A 557 -2.78 15.35 28.14
N GLU A 558 -3.71 16.24 28.42
CA GLU A 558 -4.13 17.32 27.52
C GLU A 558 -2.94 18.22 27.15
N ASN A 559 -2.20 18.69 28.16
CA ASN A 559 -1.00 19.52 27.99
C ASN A 559 0.07 18.80 27.14
N TYR A 560 0.27 17.51 27.39
CA TYR A 560 1.23 16.69 26.64
C TYR A 560 0.84 16.55 25.17
N CYS A 561 -0.42 16.24 24.88
CA CYS A 561 -0.92 16.12 23.51
C CYS A 561 -0.83 17.48 22.76
N LYS A 562 -1.28 18.56 23.39
CA LYS A 562 -1.17 19.92 22.83
C LYS A 562 0.28 20.34 22.58
N GLY A 563 1.18 20.01 23.51
CA GLY A 563 2.60 20.30 23.35
C GLY A 563 3.21 19.58 22.15
N ARG A 564 2.96 18.29 22.02
CA ARG A 564 3.50 17.47 20.92
C ARG A 564 2.97 17.84 19.55
N SER A 565 1.68 18.13 19.46
CA SER A 565 0.98 18.40 18.17
C SER A 565 1.10 19.85 17.71
N HIS A 566 1.63 20.76 18.54
CA HIS A 566 1.59 22.20 18.26
C HIS A 566 2.31 22.56 16.98
N ASN A 567 1.56 23.11 16.01
CA ASN A 567 2.04 23.78 14.81
C ASN A 567 3.16 22.98 14.04
N PRO A 568 2.91 21.76 13.58
CA PRO A 568 3.96 20.90 13.00
C PRO A 568 4.49 21.40 11.66
N LEU A 569 3.64 22.08 10.86
CA LEU A 569 3.97 22.54 9.50
C LEU A 569 3.82 24.08 9.32
N GLY A 570 3.50 24.83 10.37
CA GLY A 570 3.39 26.30 10.29
C GLY A 570 4.75 26.97 10.02
N LYS A 571 4.70 28.16 9.43
CA LYS A 571 5.92 28.92 9.07
C LYS A 571 6.73 29.36 10.29
N ASP A 572 6.07 29.55 11.43
CA ASP A 572 6.66 29.99 12.71
C ASP A 572 6.93 28.82 13.67
N ARG A 573 6.92 27.57 13.18
CA ARG A 573 7.06 26.35 13.99
C ARG A 573 8.30 26.29 14.89
N MET A 574 9.39 26.99 14.52
CA MET A 574 10.58 27.07 15.35
C MET A 574 10.50 28.17 16.43
N LEU A 575 9.65 29.16 16.21
CA LEU A 575 9.55 30.32 17.11
C LEU A 575 8.58 30.08 18.26
N THR A 576 7.64 29.13 18.08
CA THR A 576 6.56 28.85 19.03
C THR A 576 6.81 27.49 19.71
N ASN A 577 7.38 27.54 20.91
CA ASN A 577 7.65 26.34 21.71
C ASN A 577 6.78 26.38 22.95
N PRO A 578 5.63 25.69 23.00
CA PRO A 578 4.71 25.76 24.13
C PRO A 578 5.33 25.16 25.40
N GLU A 579 4.96 25.73 26.54
CA GLU A 579 5.40 25.31 27.87
C GLU A 579 4.18 24.99 28.72
N PHE A 580 4.22 23.88 29.43
CA PHE A 580 3.15 23.42 30.30
C PHE A 580 3.66 22.92 31.64
N VAL A 581 2.81 22.97 32.65
CA VAL A 581 3.07 22.44 33.98
C VAL A 581 2.57 21.00 34.06
N PHE A 582 3.42 20.09 34.56
CA PHE A 582 3.11 18.69 34.75
C PHE A 582 3.21 18.27 36.21
N HIS A 583 2.25 17.48 36.67
CA HIS A 583 2.20 16.86 38.00
C HIS A 583 2.59 15.40 37.97
N TYR A 584 2.55 14.79 36.77
CA TYR A 584 2.91 13.40 36.49
C TYR A 584 4.02 13.35 35.46
N ASP A 585 4.94 12.37 35.61
CA ASP A 585 6.00 12.08 34.66
C ASP A 585 5.44 11.23 33.53
N ILE A 586 4.98 11.90 32.46
CA ILE A 586 4.32 11.29 31.30
C ILE A 586 5.29 10.43 30.51
N GLU A 587 6.54 10.88 30.31
CA GLU A 587 7.55 10.14 29.56
C GLU A 587 7.91 8.81 30.25
N LYS A 588 8.11 8.84 31.57
CA LYS A 588 8.33 7.61 32.36
C LYS A 588 7.15 6.65 32.24
N TRP A 589 5.93 7.15 32.30
CA TRP A 589 4.73 6.33 32.18
C TRP A 589 4.58 5.71 30.79
N LEU A 590 4.89 6.47 29.73
CA LEU A 590 4.85 5.96 28.36
C LEU A 590 5.97 4.97 28.04
N SER A 591 7.14 5.13 28.65
CA SER A 591 8.32 4.27 28.40
C SER A 591 8.24 2.90 29.07
N ASP A 592 7.19 2.60 29.85
CA ASP A 592 7.01 1.28 30.46
C ASP A 592 6.81 0.19 29.38
N PRO A 593 7.76 -0.73 29.21
CA PRO A 593 7.69 -1.76 28.18
C PRO A 593 6.58 -2.78 28.43
N THR A 594 6.14 -2.92 29.69
CA THR A 594 5.10 -3.88 30.07
C THR A 594 3.68 -3.30 29.92
N ASP A 595 3.55 -2.00 29.78
CA ASP A 595 2.27 -1.27 29.75
C ASP A 595 1.39 -1.51 30.99
N THR A 596 2.04 -1.82 32.12
CA THR A 596 1.38 -2.11 33.41
C THR A 596 1.52 -0.96 34.40
N LEU A 597 2.44 -0.03 34.17
CA LEU A 597 2.63 1.14 35.01
C LEU A 597 1.43 2.08 34.90
N LEU A 598 0.79 2.36 36.02
CA LEU A 598 -0.32 3.32 36.07
C LEU A 598 0.20 4.75 36.18
N LEU A 599 -0.53 5.71 35.58
CA LEU A 599 -0.15 7.13 35.61
C LEU A 599 -0.03 7.65 37.04
N GLU A 600 -0.88 7.19 37.96
CA GLU A 600 -0.82 7.57 39.37
C GLU A 600 0.52 7.26 40.02
N ASN A 601 1.19 6.17 39.63
CA ASN A 601 2.51 5.77 40.15
C ASN A 601 3.65 6.65 39.63
N CYS A 602 3.35 7.53 38.65
CA CYS A 602 4.28 8.49 38.08
C CYS A 602 4.06 9.91 38.61
N LYS A 603 3.27 10.07 39.69
CA LYS A 603 3.06 11.37 40.34
C LYS A 603 4.36 11.92 40.90
N MET A 604 4.65 13.17 40.58
CA MET A 604 5.88 13.84 41.01
C MET A 604 5.67 14.57 42.36
N ASN A 605 6.74 14.68 43.14
CA ASN A 605 6.70 15.39 44.44
C ASN A 605 6.49 16.89 44.26
N LYS A 606 6.93 17.47 43.16
CA LYS A 606 6.72 18.86 42.78
C LYS A 606 6.40 18.93 41.29
N PRO A 607 5.46 19.80 40.86
CA PRO A 607 5.21 20.06 39.47
C PRO A 607 6.48 20.54 38.76
N ILE A 608 6.66 20.14 37.51
CA ILE A 608 7.74 20.60 36.64
C ILE A 608 7.17 21.37 35.44
N ILE A 609 7.98 22.20 34.83
CA ILE A 609 7.63 22.86 33.57
C ILE A 609 8.39 22.14 32.46
N GLU A 610 7.67 21.67 31.46
CA GLU A 610 8.25 21.11 30.25
C GLU A 610 7.97 22.05 29.07
N LYS A 611 8.98 22.17 28.22
CA LYS A 611 8.95 22.92 26.96
C LYS A 611 8.96 21.93 25.81
N PHE A 612 8.04 22.08 24.87
CA PHE A 612 7.95 21.20 23.69
C PHE A 612 8.67 21.85 22.50
N VAL A 613 9.68 21.17 21.94
CA VAL A 613 10.51 21.72 20.88
C VAL A 613 10.59 20.74 19.70
N LEU A 614 10.79 21.28 18.49
CA LEU A 614 11.34 20.51 17.39
C LEU A 614 12.86 20.56 17.53
N THR A 615 13.54 19.42 17.46
CA THR A 615 15.00 19.38 17.40
C THR A 615 15.50 19.96 16.09
N ASP A 616 16.74 20.41 16.05
CA ASP A 616 17.34 20.95 14.81
C ASP A 616 17.25 19.94 13.67
N GLY A 617 17.44 18.63 13.97
CA GLY A 617 17.31 17.56 13.00
C GLY A 617 15.91 17.41 12.44
N GLN A 618 14.89 17.39 13.29
CA GLN A 618 13.50 17.34 12.84
C GLN A 618 13.19 18.56 11.95
N PHE A 619 13.62 19.74 12.37
CA PHE A 619 13.40 20.97 11.62
C PHE A 619 14.01 20.91 10.23
N HIS A 620 15.31 20.58 10.12
CA HIS A 620 16.01 20.52 8.83
C HIS A 620 15.37 19.48 7.90
N LEU A 621 15.05 18.29 8.41
CA LEU A 621 14.40 17.25 7.62
C LEU A 621 13.04 17.70 7.06
N ILE A 622 12.22 18.34 7.90
CA ILE A 622 10.90 18.84 7.49
C ILE A 622 11.08 20.00 6.48
N ASP A 623 11.98 20.94 6.78
CA ASP A 623 12.18 22.16 6.00
C ASP A 623 12.75 21.87 4.61
N ASP A 624 13.73 21.00 4.51
CA ASP A 624 14.32 20.55 3.24
C ASP A 624 13.26 19.92 2.33
N ASN A 625 12.39 19.07 2.88
CA ASN A 625 11.30 18.45 2.11
C ASN A 625 10.22 19.46 1.70
N ILE A 626 9.86 20.41 2.58
CA ILE A 626 8.91 21.49 2.25
C ILE A 626 9.51 22.40 1.18
N ASN A 627 10.77 22.76 1.27
CA ASN A 627 11.44 23.61 0.28
C ASN A 627 11.52 22.91 -1.09
N PHE A 628 11.75 21.60 -1.10
CA PHE A 628 11.81 20.81 -2.33
C PHE A 628 10.44 20.65 -3.01
N PHE A 629 9.38 20.30 -2.25
CA PHE A 629 8.05 20.01 -2.80
C PHE A 629 7.13 21.24 -2.84
N GLY A 630 7.46 22.32 -2.19
CA GLY A 630 6.68 23.55 -2.12
C GLY A 630 5.76 23.64 -0.89
N ASN A 631 5.48 24.89 -0.50
CA ASN A 631 4.69 25.25 0.68
C ASN A 631 3.18 25.32 0.37
N SER A 632 2.62 24.19 -0.06
CA SER A 632 1.19 24.01 -0.36
C SER A 632 0.68 22.69 0.22
N ALA A 633 -0.64 22.51 0.34
CA ALA A 633 -1.20 21.24 0.82
C ALA A 633 -0.69 20.05 -0.02
N VAL A 634 -0.52 20.23 -1.32
CA VAL A 634 0.04 19.23 -2.23
C VAL A 634 1.52 18.96 -1.94
N GLY A 635 2.33 20.02 -1.78
CA GLY A 635 3.74 19.88 -1.39
C GLY A 635 3.90 19.17 -0.06
N TYR A 636 3.06 19.52 0.92
CA TYR A 636 3.04 18.84 2.22
C TYR A 636 2.65 17.35 2.09
N THR A 637 1.69 17.00 1.22
CA THR A 637 1.34 15.59 0.97
C THR A 637 2.55 14.79 0.47
N LYS A 638 3.40 15.38 -0.36
CA LYS A 638 4.64 14.76 -0.84
C LYS A 638 5.69 14.63 0.28
N ALA A 639 5.90 15.70 1.03
CA ALA A 639 6.82 15.68 2.19
C ALA A 639 6.41 14.62 3.22
N LEU A 640 5.11 14.50 3.53
CA LEU A 640 4.56 13.50 4.46
C LEU A 640 4.71 12.03 4.00
N LYS A 641 5.05 11.78 2.74
CA LYS A 641 5.38 10.43 2.25
C LYS A 641 6.82 10.03 2.58
N LEU A 642 7.73 11.00 2.67
CA LEU A 642 9.16 10.79 2.85
C LEU A 642 9.60 10.96 4.30
N VAL A 643 9.01 11.94 5.01
CA VAL A 643 9.32 12.21 6.41
C VAL A 643 8.46 11.30 7.30
N PRO A 644 9.04 10.49 8.20
CA PRO A 644 8.28 9.69 9.14
C PRO A 644 7.38 10.53 10.04
N SER A 645 6.18 10.03 10.33
CA SER A 645 5.17 10.79 11.06
C SER A 645 5.65 11.29 12.42
N HIS A 646 6.45 10.49 13.16
CA HIS A 646 6.96 10.88 14.47
C HIS A 646 7.92 12.08 14.44
N MET A 647 8.52 12.36 13.29
CA MET A 647 9.42 13.51 13.12
C MET A 647 8.68 14.86 13.12
N PHE A 648 7.37 14.87 12.93
CA PHE A 648 6.55 16.08 13.00
C PHE A 648 6.17 16.45 14.43
N TRP A 649 6.37 15.56 15.41
CA TRP A 649 5.92 15.75 16.77
C TRP A 649 7.02 16.30 17.67
N ARG A 650 6.71 17.38 18.41
CA ARG A 650 7.64 18.02 19.34
C ARG A 650 8.01 17.06 20.47
N LYS A 651 9.26 17.18 20.94
CA LYS A 651 9.77 16.44 22.10
C LYS A 651 9.72 17.32 23.34
N PRO A 652 9.28 16.80 24.51
CA PRO A 652 9.34 17.54 25.78
C PRO A 652 10.79 17.67 26.28
N ILE A 653 11.13 18.84 26.81
CA ILE A 653 12.40 19.12 27.47
C ILE A 653 12.12 19.71 28.84
N SER A 654 12.55 19.01 29.89
CA SER A 654 12.42 19.51 31.25
C SER A 654 13.37 20.67 31.52
N LYS A 655 12.87 21.79 32.07
CA LYS A 655 13.71 22.85 32.62
C LYS A 655 14.32 22.43 33.96
N VAL A 656 15.31 21.55 33.95
CA VAL A 656 16.16 21.32 35.11
C VAL A 656 17.34 22.28 35.03
N SER A 657 17.55 23.04 36.08
CA SER A 657 18.63 24.03 36.20
C SER A 657 20.00 23.42 35.86
N GLY A 658 20.57 23.77 34.69
CA GLY A 658 21.97 23.66 34.37
C GLY A 658 22.43 22.32 33.75
N SER A 659 22.17 22.14 32.53
CA SER A 659 22.93 21.47 31.45
C SER A 659 21.97 20.78 30.43
N THR A 660 21.79 21.44 29.33
CA THR A 660 21.11 20.90 28.14
C THR A 660 22.14 20.05 27.39
N GLN A 661 22.12 18.75 27.57
CA GLN A 661 22.69 17.83 26.57
C GLN A 661 21.57 16.99 26.02
N ILE A 662 21.05 17.40 24.87
CA ILE A 662 20.26 16.55 24.01
C ILE A 662 21.29 15.63 23.32
N ASN A 663 21.25 14.33 23.59
CA ASN A 663 22.03 13.35 22.83
C ASN A 663 21.38 13.16 21.45
N ASP A 664 21.64 14.11 20.54
CA ASP A 664 21.10 14.17 19.18
C ASP A 664 21.90 13.31 18.18
N HIS A 665 23.00 12.68 18.62
CA HIS A 665 23.94 12.04 17.70
C HIS A 665 23.60 10.61 17.25
N THR A 666 22.73 9.91 17.93
CA THR A 666 22.41 8.51 17.59
C THR A 666 21.26 8.36 16.60
N GLU A 667 20.25 9.23 16.61
CA GLU A 667 19.14 9.19 15.66
C GLU A 667 19.50 9.74 14.26
N TRP A 668 20.52 10.60 14.17
CA TRP A 668 20.98 11.18 12.90
C TRP A 668 21.76 10.19 12.01
N LEU A 669 22.54 9.33 12.60
CA LEU A 669 23.35 8.34 11.85
C LEU A 669 22.48 7.26 11.20
N GLU A 670 21.33 6.94 11.78
CA GLU A 670 20.36 6.01 11.17
C GLU A 670 19.58 6.65 10.03
N TYR A 671 19.36 7.98 10.05
CA TYR A 671 18.53 8.68 9.05
C TYR A 671 19.30 9.27 7.87
N THR A 672 20.51 9.80 8.08
CA THR A 672 21.39 10.27 6.98
C THR A 672 21.90 9.13 6.10
N GLN A 673 21.77 7.88 6.56
CA GLN A 673 21.99 6.68 5.74
C GLN A 673 20.74 6.20 5.00
N LEU A 674 19.57 6.82 5.23
CA LEU A 674 18.27 6.41 4.69
C LEU A 674 17.69 7.36 3.61
N VAL A 675 18.36 8.51 3.35
CA VAL A 675 17.95 9.47 2.29
C VAL A 675 18.87 9.37 1.08
#